data_769d9a33e9149c446bf7693a78c16922
#
_entry.id   769d9a33e9149c446bf7693a78c16922
#
_cell.length_a   1.000
_cell.length_b   1.000
_cell.length_c   1.000
_cell.angle_alpha   90.00
_cell.angle_beta   90.00
_cell.angle_gamma   90.00
#
_symmetry.space_group_name_H-M   'P 1'
#
loop_
_entity.id
_entity.type
_entity.pdbx_description
1 polymer ?
#
loop_
_entity_poly.entity_id
_entity_poly.type
_entity_poly.pdbx_seq_one_letter_code
_entity_poly.pdbx_strand_id
1 'polypeptide(L)'
;MSARLFHIICSLALLTFSRTVPAQTLPSLPMDPKIQKGTLRCGVTYYMVKNDEAKGYADFAVVRRGEAPSAASAEKLETKYLSRQGIGPRPGGYYEDNDGSTVLHLDRVPVYDANVLDSTLLVTFAQVADSRAPEAVIVSGDIDPVEFKKKMDIFSMMVPQHFVENSSGPDYVWESWVMPSVLLRDRPMGDRGVVRVAYASPRTPQEQMNTAQALVMGIFSREFRTIAVRRIERNLRDAGIPFGRLDFSYLNSTETGGDEEYAVEVLTDKEHLEAAMKTISSTLAGLDGFGVPVQEFVDAKKVMMADMVRRGGETLSNRKYVDRCTAHFLYGANLAPYSEETRLFARKNVADSTETRLFNQFATSLLNQLNNLTLEYRARLDSLDEDNALFQYNLAYLYGSTFKETKEYAWQRDTSGLEVDCPRIRIKETKPEAVSGGVLWTFSNGLRVVYKQVPGSRMFSYGLLLPGGLSGVSGLVEGDGGHFGAMLSLYDAGGLSASDFRDHLAVNGITMDTKVAQTYTSLCGDAPSSRLPTVLKALLALANGRTVNRGEFDIYLRNAKWTQDPVEDRLYSMLYPGFTSTSKKYASGLNPGTQAKAAQLYESLFSRMNDGMLFIVGDVDEATARRVLLRYLGGFRMQKGSASRKTLRYQPRSGSVTVKEAGVDKGVYVRLDAENPLSGVNYAMADIAAEAVRRHVVAALEGTGMSVEVTTGFQSYPQERQWMFLSCRGGTDVEAVRKGIRRAAASPLPAKDLAALKAKALADRERQLREPATIVAALVARYGVGKDLVSHYKESVNGVTAARLQEMLSALATGPTAEIIVE
;
A
#
# COMPACT_ATOMS: atom_id res chain seq x y z
N MET A 1 14.16 13.62 25.54
CA MET A 1 15.57 13.36 25.15
C MET A 1 16.27 14.70 24.95
N SER A 2 17.41 14.97 25.59
CA SER A 2 18.10 16.26 25.45
C SER A 2 18.78 16.35 24.06
N ALA A 3 18.94 17.56 23.54
CA ALA A 3 19.66 17.81 22.26
C ALA A 3 21.05 17.16 22.26
N ARG A 4 21.70 17.08 23.43
CA ARG A 4 22.99 16.39 23.62
C ARG A 4 22.91 14.91 23.34
N LEU A 5 21.82 14.23 23.74
CA LEU A 5 21.66 12.79 23.49
C LEU A 5 21.42 12.51 22.00
N PHE A 6 20.72 13.38 21.31
CA PHE A 6 20.53 13.26 19.85
C PHE A 6 21.83 13.51 19.06
N HIS A 7 22.64 14.51 19.46
CA HIS A 7 23.96 14.73 18.88
C HIS A 7 24.90 13.53 19.12
N ILE A 8 24.85 12.93 20.31
CA ILE A 8 25.62 11.75 20.63
C ILE A 8 25.15 10.56 19.77
N ILE A 9 23.83 10.36 19.61
CA ILE A 9 23.24 9.30 18.80
C ILE A 9 23.62 9.46 17.32
N CYS A 10 23.45 10.66 16.74
CA CYS A 10 23.81 10.91 15.35
C CYS A 10 25.32 10.83 15.10
N SER A 11 26.15 11.32 16.04
CA SER A 11 27.60 11.19 15.94
C SER A 11 28.08 9.76 16.08
N LEU A 12 27.45 8.95 16.95
CA LEU A 12 27.70 7.52 17.11
C LEU A 12 27.18 6.71 15.92
N ALA A 13 26.04 7.06 15.32
CA ALA A 13 25.53 6.45 14.10
C ALA A 13 26.53 6.58 12.93
N LEU A 14 27.21 7.72 12.83
CA LEU A 14 28.24 7.98 11.82
C LEU A 14 29.59 7.35 12.13
N LEU A 15 29.92 7.13 13.43
CA LEU A 15 31.17 6.51 13.86
C LEU A 15 31.18 4.98 13.75
N THR A 16 30.01 4.32 13.66
CA THR A 16 29.94 2.86 13.45
C THR A 16 30.31 2.41 12.05
N PHE A 17 30.41 3.31 11.08
CA PHE A 17 31.09 3.05 9.81
C PHE A 17 32.64 2.99 9.97
N SER A 18 33.22 3.49 11.08
CA SER A 18 34.63 3.33 11.43
C SER A 18 34.76 2.35 12.62
N ARG A 19 35.43 1.25 12.41
CA ARG A 19 35.52 -0.02 13.19
C ARG A 19 35.97 0.05 14.67
N THR A 20 35.97 1.20 15.38
CA THR A 20 36.58 1.28 16.72
C THR A 20 35.92 2.28 17.67
N VAL A 21 34.70 2.01 18.11
CA VAL A 21 34.16 2.70 19.29
C VAL A 21 33.57 1.67 20.25
N PRO A 22 33.93 1.65 21.54
CA PRO A 22 33.32 0.75 22.51
C PRO A 22 31.80 1.05 22.60
N ALA A 23 31.02 0.01 22.54
CA ALA A 23 29.54 0.06 22.57
C ALA A 23 29.05 0.77 23.84
N GLN A 24 28.75 2.07 23.74
CA GLN A 24 27.85 2.65 24.72
C GLN A 24 26.46 2.06 24.46
N THR A 25 25.87 1.43 25.47
CA THR A 25 24.52 0.87 25.39
C THR A 25 23.54 2.00 25.09
N LEU A 26 23.11 2.11 23.85
CA LEU A 26 22.07 3.06 23.45
C LEU A 26 20.73 2.62 24.07
N PRO A 27 19.89 3.57 24.53
CA PRO A 27 18.60 3.22 25.10
C PRO A 27 17.73 2.54 24.03
N SER A 28 17.17 1.39 24.40
CA SER A 28 16.16 0.72 23.55
C SER A 28 14.90 1.54 23.42
N LEU A 29 14.20 1.38 22.31
CA LEU A 29 12.88 1.98 22.10
C LEU A 29 11.83 1.27 22.97
N PRO A 30 10.82 1.99 23.48
CA PRO A 30 9.76 1.38 24.30
C PRO A 30 8.90 0.45 23.45
N MET A 31 8.67 -0.76 23.93
CA MET A 31 7.79 -1.72 23.26
C MET A 31 6.34 -1.24 23.28
N ASP A 32 5.58 -1.55 22.22
CA ASP A 32 4.14 -1.29 22.12
C ASP A 32 3.42 -1.97 23.30
N PRO A 33 2.65 -1.24 24.13
CA PRO A 33 1.96 -1.79 25.29
C PRO A 33 0.89 -2.84 24.93
N LYS A 34 0.47 -2.93 23.68
CA LYS A 34 -0.41 -4.01 23.20
C LYS A 34 0.30 -5.35 23.10
N ILE A 35 1.64 -5.36 23.00
CA ILE A 35 2.45 -6.57 22.83
C ILE A 35 2.86 -7.11 24.20
N GLN A 36 2.45 -8.33 24.50
CA GLN A 36 2.94 -9.07 25.65
C GLN A 36 3.95 -10.11 25.18
N LYS A 37 5.19 -10.03 25.69
CA LYS A 37 6.28 -10.95 25.38
C LYS A 37 6.70 -11.69 26.63
N GLY A 38 7.05 -12.96 26.50
CA GLY A 38 7.61 -13.76 27.61
C GLY A 38 8.08 -15.12 27.12
N THR A 39 8.37 -16.01 28.09
CA THR A 39 8.80 -17.39 27.83
C THR A 39 7.80 -18.35 28.43
N LEU A 40 7.41 -19.37 27.70
CA LEU A 40 6.56 -20.47 28.18
C LEU A 40 7.38 -21.45 29.04
N ARG A 41 6.71 -22.31 29.81
CA ARG A 41 7.38 -23.30 30.65
C ARG A 41 8.27 -24.28 29.88
N CYS A 42 7.94 -24.55 28.62
CA CYS A 42 8.76 -25.39 27.72
C CYS A 42 10.01 -24.68 27.17
N GLY A 43 10.26 -23.39 27.48
CA GLY A 43 11.40 -22.62 26.99
C GLY A 43 11.12 -21.78 25.72
N VAL A 44 9.98 -21.95 25.08
CA VAL A 44 9.60 -21.25 23.85
C VAL A 44 9.21 -19.81 24.14
N THR A 45 9.69 -18.86 23.34
CA THR A 45 9.27 -17.46 23.42
C THR A 45 7.84 -17.29 22.92
N TYR A 46 7.06 -16.42 23.55
CA TYR A 46 5.75 -16.07 23.03
C TYR A 46 5.58 -14.56 22.87
N TYR A 47 4.75 -14.19 21.89
CA TYR A 47 4.21 -12.84 21.70
C TYR A 47 2.70 -12.93 21.59
N MET A 48 2.00 -12.13 22.38
CA MET A 48 0.55 -12.00 22.32
C MET A 48 0.19 -10.54 22.08
N VAL A 49 -0.69 -10.29 21.12
CA VAL A 49 -1.20 -8.96 20.80
C VAL A 49 -2.72 -8.98 20.81
N LYS A 50 -3.32 -8.25 21.77
CA LYS A 50 -4.75 -7.99 21.71
C LYS A 50 -5.00 -6.94 20.63
N ASN A 51 -5.65 -7.36 19.56
CA ASN A 51 -5.97 -6.49 18.43
C ASN A 51 -7.42 -6.75 17.98
N ASP A 52 -8.21 -5.71 17.88
CA ASP A 52 -9.62 -5.75 17.50
C ASP A 52 -9.87 -5.48 16.02
N GLU A 53 -8.84 -5.61 15.20
CA GLU A 53 -8.93 -5.44 13.74
C GLU A 53 -9.96 -6.38 13.11
N ALA A 54 -10.03 -7.62 13.59
CA ALA A 54 -10.98 -8.61 13.08
C ALA A 54 -11.69 -9.32 14.25
N LYS A 55 -12.88 -8.85 14.60
CA LYS A 55 -13.67 -9.39 15.72
C LYS A 55 -13.91 -10.90 15.57
N GLY A 56 -13.53 -11.66 16.59
CA GLY A 56 -13.66 -13.12 16.62
C GLY A 56 -12.56 -13.89 15.88
N TYR A 57 -11.53 -13.22 15.39
CA TYR A 57 -10.44 -13.86 14.63
C TYR A 57 -9.06 -13.46 15.17
N ALA A 58 -8.08 -14.35 14.98
CA ALA A 58 -6.67 -14.08 15.26
C ALA A 58 -5.77 -14.74 14.20
N ASP A 59 -4.58 -14.18 14.04
CA ASP A 59 -3.51 -14.74 13.22
C ASP A 59 -2.44 -15.32 14.16
N PHE A 60 -1.93 -16.50 13.80
CA PHE A 60 -0.91 -17.22 14.52
C PHE A 60 0.33 -17.38 13.66
N ALA A 61 1.49 -17.39 14.28
CA ALA A 61 2.71 -17.83 13.63
C ALA A 61 3.59 -18.66 14.58
N VAL A 62 4.27 -19.65 14.02
CA VAL A 62 5.37 -20.37 14.67
C VAL A 62 6.64 -19.98 13.92
N VAL A 63 7.54 -19.31 14.59
CA VAL A 63 8.80 -18.82 14.02
C VAL A 63 9.95 -19.67 14.53
N ARG A 64 10.78 -20.16 13.65
CA ARG A 64 11.95 -20.98 13.95
C ARG A 64 13.21 -20.38 13.33
N ARG A 65 14.28 -20.31 14.10
CA ARG A 65 15.63 -20.06 13.54
C ARG A 65 16.20 -21.40 13.05
N GLY A 66 16.25 -21.59 11.73
CA GLY A 66 16.71 -22.83 11.12
C GLY A 66 15.79 -23.28 9.99
N GLU A 67 16.18 -24.35 9.33
CA GLU A 67 15.47 -24.90 8.17
C GLU A 67 14.05 -25.37 8.53
N ALA A 68 13.19 -25.38 7.53
CA ALA A 68 11.86 -25.96 7.62
C ALA A 68 11.92 -27.42 8.10
N PRO A 69 10.92 -27.88 8.88
CA PRO A 69 10.76 -29.30 9.15
C PRO A 69 10.70 -30.04 7.82
N SER A 70 11.29 -31.26 7.75
CA SER A 70 11.19 -32.05 6.54
C SER A 70 9.73 -32.17 6.09
N ALA A 71 9.47 -32.20 4.78
CA ALA A 71 8.12 -32.33 4.22
C ALA A 71 7.31 -33.47 4.87
N ALA A 72 7.99 -34.55 5.27
CA ALA A 72 7.38 -35.68 6.00
C ALA A 72 6.86 -35.28 7.42
N SER A 73 7.42 -34.28 8.08
CA SER A 73 6.91 -33.76 9.34
C SER A 73 5.74 -32.80 9.15
N ALA A 74 5.76 -32.01 8.07
CA ALA A 74 4.66 -31.12 7.71
C ALA A 74 3.40 -31.87 7.26
N GLU A 75 3.55 -33.00 6.55
CA GLU A 75 2.44 -33.85 6.14
C GLU A 75 1.76 -34.60 7.31
N LYS A 76 2.46 -34.85 8.42
CA LYS A 76 1.91 -35.54 9.60
C LYS A 76 0.95 -34.72 10.42
N LEU A 77 0.93 -33.40 10.23
CA LEU A 77 -0.04 -32.56 10.91
C LEU A 77 -1.40 -32.70 10.25
N GLU A 78 -2.43 -32.83 11.05
CA GLU A 78 -3.82 -32.86 10.59
C GLU A 78 -4.23 -31.49 10.03
N THR A 79 -3.54 -31.02 8.99
CA THR A 79 -3.87 -29.81 8.24
C THR A 79 -5.28 -29.88 7.65
N LYS A 80 -5.78 -31.11 7.43
CA LYS A 80 -7.16 -31.38 6.95
C LYS A 80 -8.23 -30.73 7.82
N TYR A 81 -8.08 -30.80 9.14
CA TYR A 81 -9.07 -30.19 10.03
C TYR A 81 -9.07 -28.65 9.89
N LEU A 82 -7.89 -28.04 9.89
CA LEU A 82 -7.73 -26.59 9.77
C LEU A 82 -8.20 -26.10 8.40
N SER A 83 -7.91 -26.83 7.32
CA SER A 83 -8.38 -26.53 5.98
C SER A 83 -9.91 -26.51 5.89
N ARG A 84 -10.58 -27.49 6.52
CA ARG A 84 -12.04 -27.54 6.58
C ARG A 84 -12.66 -26.39 7.36
N GLN A 85 -11.90 -25.80 8.29
CA GLN A 85 -12.31 -24.60 9.03
C GLN A 85 -12.04 -23.31 8.24
N GLY A 86 -11.42 -23.38 7.07
CA GLY A 86 -11.11 -22.23 6.23
C GLY A 86 -10.03 -21.31 6.83
N ILE A 87 -9.11 -21.89 7.61
CA ILE A 87 -8.00 -21.15 8.20
C ILE A 87 -6.97 -20.81 7.12
N GLY A 88 -6.56 -19.54 7.10
CA GLY A 88 -5.55 -19.01 6.20
C GLY A 88 -6.01 -18.79 4.76
N PRO A 89 -5.15 -18.19 3.93
CA PRO A 89 -5.34 -18.13 2.48
C PRO A 89 -4.99 -19.48 1.82
N ARG A 90 -4.24 -20.35 2.50
CA ARG A 90 -3.87 -21.69 2.09
C ARG A 90 -4.47 -22.72 3.04
N PRO A 91 -4.78 -23.94 2.54
CA PRO A 91 -5.30 -25.03 3.36
C PRO A 91 -4.32 -25.38 4.50
N GLY A 92 -4.78 -25.30 5.74
CA GLY A 92 -4.00 -25.70 6.91
C GLY A 92 -2.80 -24.85 7.27
N GLY A 93 -2.73 -23.63 6.76
CA GLY A 93 -1.60 -22.73 6.95
C GLY A 93 -0.55 -22.84 5.83
N TYR A 94 0.55 -22.13 5.99
CA TYR A 94 1.65 -22.16 5.02
C TYR A 94 2.98 -21.83 5.69
N TYR A 95 4.07 -22.36 5.11
CA TYR A 95 5.43 -22.01 5.50
C TYR A 95 5.97 -20.89 4.62
N GLU A 96 6.68 -19.97 5.23
CA GLU A 96 7.49 -18.97 4.58
C GLU A 96 8.95 -19.21 5.00
N ASP A 97 9.81 -19.49 4.02
CA ASP A 97 11.24 -19.67 4.24
C ASP A 97 11.94 -18.34 4.01
N ASN A 98 12.61 -17.84 5.04
CA ASN A 98 13.44 -16.66 5.00
C ASN A 98 14.85 -17.08 5.41
N ASP A 99 15.79 -16.85 4.58
CA ASP A 99 17.23 -17.10 4.70
C ASP A 99 17.70 -17.62 6.08
N GLY A 100 17.67 -18.95 6.27
CA GLY A 100 18.00 -19.61 7.53
C GLY A 100 16.95 -19.52 8.66
N SER A 101 15.72 -19.15 8.34
CA SER A 101 14.59 -19.20 9.27
C SER A 101 13.29 -19.63 8.57
N THR A 102 12.36 -20.18 9.34
CA THR A 102 11.07 -20.65 8.83
C THR A 102 9.94 -20.10 9.67
N VAL A 103 8.87 -19.66 9.01
CA VAL A 103 7.64 -19.19 9.67
C VAL A 103 6.44 -19.98 9.17
N LEU A 104 5.75 -20.68 10.08
CA LEU A 104 4.43 -21.24 9.79
C LEU A 104 3.37 -20.19 10.11
N HIS A 105 2.55 -19.84 9.14
CA HIS A 105 1.43 -18.91 9.29
C HIS A 105 0.09 -19.64 9.35
N LEU A 106 -0.74 -19.31 10.33
CA LEU A 106 -2.13 -19.75 10.46
C LEU A 106 -3.01 -18.52 10.56
N ASP A 107 -3.44 -18.01 9.43
CA ASP A 107 -4.16 -16.72 9.35
C ASP A 107 -5.68 -16.91 9.50
N ARG A 108 -6.36 -15.90 10.05
CA ARG A 108 -7.82 -15.84 10.19
C ARG A 108 -8.43 -17.00 10.99
N VAL A 109 -7.75 -17.41 12.07
CA VAL A 109 -8.25 -18.45 12.97
C VAL A 109 -9.50 -17.96 13.70
N PRO A 110 -10.65 -18.68 13.64
CA PRO A 110 -11.88 -18.31 14.34
C PRO A 110 -11.77 -18.60 15.84
N VAL A 111 -11.30 -17.62 16.60
CA VAL A 111 -11.11 -17.75 18.07
C VAL A 111 -12.42 -17.71 18.86
N TYR A 112 -13.55 -17.37 18.22
CA TYR A 112 -14.88 -17.51 18.79
C TYR A 112 -15.35 -18.96 18.89
N ASP A 113 -14.68 -19.89 18.23
CA ASP A 113 -14.93 -21.32 18.30
C ASP A 113 -13.84 -21.99 19.14
N ALA A 114 -14.20 -22.44 20.37
CA ALA A 114 -13.24 -23.05 21.28
C ALA A 114 -12.58 -24.32 20.70
N ASN A 115 -13.32 -25.14 19.95
CA ASN A 115 -12.78 -26.35 19.34
C ASN A 115 -11.75 -26.05 18.26
N VAL A 116 -12.04 -25.03 17.42
CA VAL A 116 -11.09 -24.58 16.38
C VAL A 116 -9.85 -23.98 17.02
N LEU A 117 -10.02 -23.16 18.07
CA LEU A 117 -8.92 -22.56 18.80
C LEU A 117 -8.03 -23.63 19.44
N ASP A 118 -8.63 -24.61 20.15
CA ASP A 118 -7.88 -25.67 20.82
C ASP A 118 -7.15 -26.57 19.83
N SER A 119 -7.77 -26.89 18.67
CA SER A 119 -7.12 -27.61 17.59
C SER A 119 -5.97 -26.80 16.95
N THR A 120 -6.13 -25.48 16.80
CA THR A 120 -5.07 -24.61 16.32
C THR A 120 -3.89 -24.56 17.27
N LEU A 121 -4.15 -24.46 18.59
CA LEU A 121 -3.11 -24.51 19.61
C LEU A 121 -2.40 -25.88 19.62
N LEU A 122 -3.15 -26.97 19.47
CA LEU A 122 -2.57 -28.32 19.34
C LEU A 122 -1.60 -28.39 18.16
N VAL A 123 -2.01 -27.95 16.97
CA VAL A 123 -1.14 -27.89 15.79
C VAL A 123 0.07 -26.99 16.02
N THR A 124 -0.15 -25.79 16.58
CA THR A 124 0.92 -24.83 16.88
C THR A 124 2.00 -25.44 17.76
N PHE A 125 1.61 -26.09 18.87
CA PHE A 125 2.58 -26.67 19.81
C PHE A 125 3.13 -28.02 19.33
N ALA A 126 2.43 -28.76 18.48
CA ALA A 126 2.99 -29.93 17.84
C ALA A 126 4.15 -29.58 16.87
N GLN A 127 4.08 -28.43 16.23
CA GLN A 127 5.18 -27.93 15.39
C GLN A 127 6.44 -27.59 16.20
N VAL A 128 6.28 -27.11 17.42
CA VAL A 128 7.38 -26.74 18.30
C VAL A 128 8.09 -27.97 18.91
N ALA A 129 7.41 -29.11 19.01
CA ALA A 129 7.87 -30.26 19.79
C ALA A 129 9.14 -30.94 19.24
N ASP A 130 9.48 -30.77 17.97
CA ASP A 130 10.53 -31.54 17.29
C ASP A 130 11.84 -30.76 17.03
N SER A 131 11.97 -29.54 17.51
CA SER A 131 13.13 -28.68 17.19
C SER A 131 14.03 -28.42 18.40
N ARG A 132 15.35 -28.33 18.14
CA ARG A 132 16.34 -27.81 19.09
C ARG A 132 16.70 -26.34 18.82
N ALA A 133 16.14 -25.77 17.79
CA ALA A 133 16.38 -24.36 17.41
C ALA A 133 15.57 -23.41 18.27
N PRO A 134 16.01 -22.14 18.44
CA PRO A 134 15.20 -21.11 19.07
C PRO A 134 13.88 -20.91 18.34
N GLU A 135 12.76 -20.92 19.06
CA GLU A 135 11.42 -20.80 18.48
C GLU A 135 10.56 -19.78 19.23
N ALA A 136 9.61 -19.20 18.49
CA ALA A 136 8.60 -18.32 19.05
C ALA A 136 7.20 -18.67 18.54
N VAL A 137 6.22 -18.55 19.41
CA VAL A 137 4.79 -18.58 19.07
C VAL A 137 4.25 -17.16 19.17
N ILE A 138 3.66 -16.69 18.09
CA ILE A 138 3.13 -15.33 17.94
C ILE A 138 1.62 -15.44 17.71
N VAL A 139 0.84 -14.61 18.41
CA VAL A 139 -0.61 -14.53 18.24
C VAL A 139 -1.04 -13.08 18.26
N SER A 140 -1.80 -12.67 17.25
CA SER A 140 -2.40 -11.32 17.17
C SER A 140 -3.87 -11.42 16.82
N GLY A 141 -4.76 -10.84 17.63
CA GLY A 141 -6.18 -10.83 17.32
C GLY A 141 -7.12 -10.56 18.48
N ASP A 142 -8.39 -10.91 18.29
CA ASP A 142 -9.45 -10.74 19.30
C ASP A 142 -9.38 -11.80 20.39
N ILE A 143 -8.33 -11.72 21.20
CA ILE A 143 -8.06 -12.62 22.31
C ILE A 143 -8.16 -11.88 23.66
N ASP A 144 -8.57 -12.58 24.72
CA ASP A 144 -8.31 -12.15 26.07
C ASP A 144 -6.91 -12.63 26.47
N PRO A 145 -5.94 -11.73 26.70
CA PRO A 145 -4.55 -12.14 26.94
C PRO A 145 -4.37 -13.02 28.18
N VAL A 146 -5.20 -12.83 29.21
CA VAL A 146 -5.08 -13.60 30.49
C VAL A 146 -5.57 -15.04 30.25
N GLU A 147 -6.75 -15.18 29.69
CA GLU A 147 -7.33 -16.53 29.45
C GLU A 147 -6.55 -17.25 28.34
N PHE A 148 -6.11 -16.53 27.32
CA PHE A 148 -5.32 -17.10 26.24
C PHE A 148 -3.95 -17.60 26.74
N LYS A 149 -3.28 -16.85 27.62
CA LYS A 149 -2.02 -17.27 28.24
C LYS A 149 -2.17 -18.56 29.03
N LYS A 150 -3.27 -18.73 29.80
CA LYS A 150 -3.56 -19.98 30.50
C LYS A 150 -3.68 -21.16 29.52
N LYS A 151 -4.38 -20.98 28.41
CA LYS A 151 -4.48 -22.01 27.36
C LYS A 151 -3.12 -22.35 26.77
N MET A 152 -2.31 -21.35 26.39
CA MET A 152 -0.96 -21.60 25.92
C MET A 152 -0.09 -22.34 26.91
N ASP A 153 -0.18 -22.02 28.21
CA ASP A 153 0.55 -22.73 29.26
C ASP A 153 0.15 -24.23 29.35
N ILE A 154 -1.15 -24.53 29.17
CA ILE A 154 -1.64 -25.92 29.17
C ILE A 154 -1.10 -26.66 27.94
N PHE A 155 -1.25 -26.11 26.74
CA PHE A 155 -0.79 -26.76 25.51
C PHE A 155 0.74 -26.88 25.45
N SER A 156 1.48 -25.90 26.02
CA SER A 156 2.93 -25.97 26.10
C SER A 156 3.47 -27.09 26.98
N MET A 157 2.65 -27.66 27.87
CA MET A 157 3.04 -28.83 28.68
C MET A 157 3.18 -30.12 27.86
N MET A 158 2.63 -30.16 26.64
CA MET A 158 2.81 -31.30 25.73
C MET A 158 4.18 -31.26 25.02
N VAL A 159 4.84 -30.12 25.04
CA VAL A 159 6.16 -29.93 24.44
C VAL A 159 7.21 -30.33 25.46
N PRO A 160 8.15 -31.25 25.15
CA PRO A 160 9.29 -31.54 26.00
C PRO A 160 10.06 -30.24 26.32
N GLN A 161 10.70 -30.20 27.50
CA GLN A 161 11.46 -29.03 27.88
C GLN A 161 12.52 -28.71 26.82
N HIS A 162 12.38 -27.57 26.22
CA HIS A 162 13.20 -27.14 25.08
C HIS A 162 14.54 -26.60 25.61
N PHE A 163 15.57 -27.39 25.50
CA PHE A 163 16.93 -26.92 25.75
C PHE A 163 17.45 -26.35 24.45
N VAL A 164 17.39 -25.04 24.31
CA VAL A 164 18.07 -24.33 23.22
C VAL A 164 19.57 -24.55 23.42
N GLU A 165 20.17 -25.37 22.57
CA GLU A 165 21.61 -25.32 22.43
C GLU A 165 21.90 -23.87 22.00
N ASN A 166 22.87 -23.21 22.68
CA ASN A 166 23.37 -21.92 22.23
C ASN A 166 24.04 -22.10 20.85
N SER A 167 23.24 -22.36 19.84
CA SER A 167 23.65 -22.23 18.46
C SER A 167 23.66 -20.74 18.17
N SER A 168 24.80 -20.08 18.42
CA SER A 168 25.16 -18.95 17.60
C SER A 168 24.90 -19.44 16.17
N GLY A 169 23.91 -18.88 15.48
CA GLY A 169 23.78 -19.07 14.04
C GLY A 169 25.13 -18.77 13.38
N PRO A 170 25.37 -19.15 12.13
CA PRO A 170 26.62 -18.90 11.48
C PRO A 170 27.00 -17.44 11.69
N ASP A 171 28.23 -17.21 12.18
CA ASP A 171 28.71 -15.86 12.45
C ASP A 171 28.51 -15.03 11.18
N TYR A 172 27.74 -13.96 11.28
CA TYR A 172 27.57 -13.03 10.16
C TYR A 172 28.93 -12.40 9.85
N VAL A 173 29.45 -12.65 8.66
CA VAL A 173 30.69 -12.08 8.15
C VAL A 173 30.33 -11.14 7.01
N TRP A 174 30.66 -9.87 7.19
CA TRP A 174 30.56 -8.90 6.10
C TRP A 174 31.71 -9.09 5.12
N GLU A 175 31.37 -9.38 3.87
CA GLU A 175 32.35 -9.49 2.78
C GLU A 175 32.23 -8.24 1.89
N SER A 176 33.27 -7.42 1.89
CA SER A 176 33.36 -6.29 0.97
C SER A 176 34.01 -6.75 -0.35
N TRP A 177 33.38 -6.39 -1.46
CA TRP A 177 33.88 -6.72 -2.80
C TRP A 177 35.04 -5.83 -3.19
N VAL A 178 35.99 -6.40 -3.97
CA VAL A 178 37.15 -5.64 -4.44
C VAL A 178 36.80 -4.77 -5.64
N MET A 179 35.80 -5.16 -6.42
CA MET A 179 35.31 -4.47 -7.63
C MET A 179 33.80 -4.47 -7.66
N PRO A 180 33.17 -3.47 -8.36
CA PRO A 180 31.74 -3.50 -8.61
C PRO A 180 31.29 -4.80 -9.27
N SER A 181 30.21 -5.37 -8.79
CA SER A 181 29.56 -6.51 -9.43
C SER A 181 28.66 -6.00 -10.57
N VAL A 182 28.71 -6.68 -11.73
CA VAL A 182 27.83 -6.37 -12.87
C VAL A 182 27.02 -7.60 -13.22
N LEU A 183 25.70 -7.45 -13.27
CA LEU A 183 24.75 -8.53 -13.52
C LEU A 183 23.92 -8.23 -14.75
N LEU A 184 23.91 -9.15 -15.70
CA LEU A 184 22.99 -9.13 -16.84
C LEU A 184 21.89 -10.16 -16.61
N ARG A 185 20.65 -9.73 -16.64
CA ARG A 185 19.49 -10.59 -16.43
C ARG A 185 18.64 -10.64 -17.70
N ASP A 186 18.55 -11.82 -18.30
CA ASP A 186 17.62 -12.03 -19.41
C ASP A 186 16.17 -11.99 -18.93
N ARG A 187 15.41 -11.08 -19.49
CA ARG A 187 13.97 -10.91 -19.19
C ARG A 187 13.21 -10.55 -20.47
N PRO A 188 11.99 -11.09 -20.67
CA PRO A 188 11.18 -10.83 -21.85
C PRO A 188 10.56 -9.44 -21.80
N MET A 189 11.35 -8.37 -21.98
CA MET A 189 10.92 -6.99 -21.83
C MET A 189 10.74 -6.23 -23.16
N GLY A 190 10.89 -6.90 -24.32
CA GLY A 190 10.84 -6.25 -25.64
C GLY A 190 12.00 -5.26 -25.82
N ASP A 191 11.68 -4.05 -26.28
CA ASP A 191 12.67 -2.97 -26.49
C ASP A 191 12.99 -2.17 -25.23
N ARG A 192 12.61 -2.67 -24.06
CA ARG A 192 12.80 -2.04 -22.75
C ARG A 192 13.96 -2.64 -22.00
N GLY A 193 14.47 -1.87 -21.06
CA GLY A 193 15.44 -2.36 -20.08
C GLY A 193 15.28 -1.67 -18.75
N VAL A 194 15.71 -2.34 -17.68
CA VAL A 194 15.85 -1.76 -16.35
C VAL A 194 17.32 -1.61 -16.03
N VAL A 195 17.71 -0.41 -15.68
CA VAL A 195 19.01 -0.12 -15.07
C VAL A 195 18.82 -0.09 -13.56
N ARG A 196 19.60 -0.89 -12.85
CA ARG A 196 19.61 -0.90 -11.39
C ARG A 196 21.00 -0.64 -10.86
N VAL A 197 21.11 0.29 -9.94
CA VAL A 197 22.32 0.64 -9.21
C VAL A 197 22.05 0.38 -7.74
N ALA A 198 22.75 -0.59 -7.16
CA ALA A 198 22.55 -1.01 -5.78
C ALA A 198 23.84 -0.94 -4.97
N TYR A 199 23.73 -0.48 -3.74
CA TYR A 199 24.79 -0.44 -2.74
C TYR A 199 24.42 -1.39 -1.60
N ALA A 200 25.32 -2.34 -1.31
CA ALA A 200 25.20 -3.18 -0.13
C ALA A 200 25.94 -2.53 1.05
N SER A 201 25.38 -2.67 2.23
CA SER A 201 26.05 -2.26 3.47
C SER A 201 25.92 -3.35 4.55
N PRO A 202 26.85 -3.37 5.55
CA PRO A 202 26.79 -4.38 6.59
C PRO A 202 25.48 -4.36 7.34
N ARG A 203 25.03 -5.53 7.74
CA ARG A 203 23.86 -5.69 8.60
C ARG A 203 23.99 -4.88 9.87
N THR A 204 22.92 -4.14 10.21
CA THR A 204 22.84 -3.52 11.54
C THR A 204 22.88 -4.61 12.62
N PRO A 205 23.80 -4.52 13.61
CA PRO A 205 23.89 -5.50 14.69
C PRO A 205 22.53 -5.65 15.43
N GLN A 206 22.19 -6.88 15.79
CA GLN A 206 20.90 -7.21 16.42
C GLN A 206 20.64 -6.39 17.69
N GLU A 207 21.66 -6.11 18.48
CA GLU A 207 21.59 -5.34 19.72
C GLU A 207 21.27 -3.85 19.45
N GLN A 208 21.54 -3.37 18.23
CA GLN A 208 21.30 -1.97 17.84
C GLN A 208 19.96 -1.77 17.14
N MET A 209 19.34 -2.83 16.59
CA MET A 209 18.10 -2.75 15.82
C MET A 209 16.92 -2.14 16.60
N ASN A 210 16.84 -2.38 17.91
CA ASN A 210 15.81 -1.80 18.79
C ASN A 210 16.28 -0.52 19.48
N THR A 211 16.98 0.35 18.78
CA THR A 211 17.51 1.60 19.34
C THR A 211 17.09 2.82 18.54
N ALA A 212 17.24 3.99 19.17
CA ALA A 212 17.03 5.26 18.49
C ALA A 212 18.01 5.49 17.32
N GLN A 213 19.17 4.83 17.32
CA GLN A 213 20.15 4.89 16.22
C GLN A 213 19.58 4.23 14.95
N ALA A 214 19.09 2.99 15.04
CA ALA A 214 18.48 2.31 13.89
C ALA A 214 17.25 3.09 13.36
N LEU A 215 16.46 3.70 14.26
CA LEU A 215 15.36 4.58 13.85
C LEU A 215 15.86 5.79 13.03
N VAL A 216 16.91 6.47 13.46
CA VAL A 216 17.48 7.64 12.74
C VAL A 216 18.05 7.22 11.38
N MET A 217 18.72 6.06 11.30
CA MET A 217 19.24 5.52 10.03
C MET A 217 18.11 5.24 9.06
N GLY A 218 17.02 4.60 9.50
CA GLY A 218 15.85 4.37 8.68
C GLY A 218 15.15 5.68 8.24
N ILE A 219 15.22 6.73 9.04
CA ILE A 219 14.70 8.06 8.67
C ILE A 219 15.58 8.69 7.59
N PHE A 220 16.91 8.70 7.76
CA PHE A 220 17.85 9.23 6.76
C PHE A 220 17.75 8.47 5.44
N SER A 221 17.56 7.16 5.47
CA SER A 221 17.33 6.34 4.26
C SER A 221 16.10 6.79 3.47
N ARG A 222 15.00 7.14 4.16
CA ARG A 222 13.78 7.66 3.50
C ARG A 222 13.94 9.08 2.98
N GLU A 223 14.67 9.92 3.69
CA GLU A 223 15.01 11.27 3.24
C GLU A 223 15.92 11.21 2.01
N PHE A 224 16.90 10.29 2.01
CA PHE A 224 17.78 10.03 0.87
C PHE A 224 16.98 9.55 -0.35
N ARG A 225 16.06 8.59 -0.16
CA ARG A 225 15.14 8.17 -1.22
C ARG A 225 14.42 9.36 -1.85
N THR A 226 13.81 10.21 -1.03
CA THR A 226 13.04 11.37 -1.49
C THR A 226 13.89 12.33 -2.31
N ILE A 227 15.12 12.58 -1.89
CA ILE A 227 16.05 13.50 -2.56
C ILE A 227 16.62 12.87 -3.84
N ALA A 228 17.11 11.63 -3.77
CA ALA A 228 17.71 10.93 -4.89
C ALA A 228 16.72 10.74 -6.04
N VAL A 229 15.51 10.24 -5.74
CA VAL A 229 14.45 10.06 -6.74
C VAL A 229 14.11 11.38 -7.41
N ARG A 230 13.89 12.44 -6.65
CA ARG A 230 13.55 13.76 -7.20
C ARG A 230 14.63 14.33 -8.12
N ARG A 231 15.91 14.23 -7.70
CA ARG A 231 17.03 14.70 -8.53
C ARG A 231 17.21 13.90 -9.79
N ILE A 232 17.16 12.56 -9.70
CA ILE A 232 17.28 11.68 -10.87
C ILE A 232 16.12 11.91 -11.84
N GLU A 233 14.90 11.98 -11.33
CA GLU A 233 13.70 12.23 -12.15
C GLU A 233 13.81 13.55 -12.91
N ARG A 234 14.23 14.64 -12.25
CA ARG A 234 14.42 15.94 -12.89
C ARG A 234 15.56 15.90 -13.92
N ASN A 235 16.69 15.32 -13.58
CA ASN A 235 17.83 15.22 -14.49
C ASN A 235 17.52 14.37 -15.73
N LEU A 236 16.73 13.29 -15.61
CA LEU A 236 16.26 12.49 -16.73
C LEU A 236 15.34 13.31 -17.65
N ARG A 237 14.44 14.12 -17.08
CA ARG A 237 13.57 15.04 -17.86
C ARG A 237 14.39 16.12 -18.57
N ASP A 238 15.30 16.76 -17.88
CA ASP A 238 16.14 17.84 -18.45
C ASP A 238 17.04 17.31 -19.57
N ALA A 239 17.49 16.05 -19.47
CA ALA A 239 18.25 15.38 -20.50
C ALA A 239 17.38 14.82 -21.65
N GLY A 240 16.04 14.91 -21.56
CA GLY A 240 15.12 14.36 -22.56
C GLY A 240 15.13 12.83 -22.61
N ILE A 241 15.60 12.16 -21.56
CA ILE A 241 15.67 10.70 -21.48
C ILE A 241 14.29 10.16 -21.15
N PRO A 242 13.72 9.32 -21.98
CA PRO A 242 12.45 8.68 -21.69
C PRO A 242 12.60 7.65 -20.58
N PHE A 243 11.71 7.70 -19.59
CA PHE A 243 11.63 6.69 -18.53
C PHE A 243 10.17 6.38 -18.20
N GLY A 244 9.91 5.18 -17.72
CA GLY A 244 8.56 4.79 -17.29
C GLY A 244 8.44 4.76 -15.79
N ARG A 245 9.31 3.97 -15.11
CA ARG A 245 9.34 3.85 -13.66
C ARG A 245 10.72 4.25 -13.16
N LEU A 246 10.73 5.07 -12.14
CA LEU A 246 11.89 5.33 -11.32
C LEU A 246 11.52 4.93 -9.90
N ASP A 247 12.27 4.05 -9.31
CA ASP A 247 12.08 3.59 -7.94
C ASP A 247 13.40 3.63 -7.16
N PHE A 248 13.27 3.77 -5.86
CA PHE A 248 14.37 3.66 -4.91
C PHE A 248 13.91 2.80 -3.75
N SER A 249 14.62 1.72 -3.49
CA SER A 249 14.40 0.84 -2.36
C SER A 249 15.50 0.95 -1.32
N TYR A 250 15.11 0.87 -0.06
CA TYR A 250 16.01 0.55 1.05
C TYR A 250 15.44 -0.68 1.73
N LEU A 251 16.19 -1.75 1.69
CA LEU A 251 15.88 -3.01 2.37
C LEU A 251 16.84 -3.14 3.55
N ASN A 252 16.28 -3.10 4.74
CA ASN A 252 17.06 -3.29 5.96
C ASN A 252 17.29 -4.79 6.23
N SER A 253 18.13 -5.11 7.19
CA SER A 253 18.47 -6.50 7.54
C SER A 253 17.28 -7.37 7.98
N THR A 254 16.15 -6.78 8.35
CA THR A 254 14.92 -7.55 8.66
C THR A 254 14.16 -7.97 7.40
N GLU A 255 14.41 -7.31 6.27
CA GLU A 255 13.79 -7.60 4.98
C GLU A 255 14.68 -8.48 4.11
N THR A 256 16.01 -8.36 4.25
CA THR A 256 16.98 -9.15 3.48
C THR A 256 17.40 -10.45 4.18
N GLY A 257 17.24 -10.51 5.50
CA GLY A 257 17.84 -11.59 6.33
C GLY A 257 19.35 -11.46 6.51
N GLY A 258 20.01 -10.55 5.81
CA GLY A 258 21.47 -10.39 5.75
C GLY A 258 21.89 -8.93 5.65
N ASP A 259 22.66 -8.61 4.59
CA ASP A 259 23.15 -7.27 4.32
C ASP A 259 22.02 -6.28 4.02
N GLU A 260 22.22 -5.03 4.37
CA GLU A 260 21.28 -3.96 4.00
C GLU A 260 21.54 -3.52 2.54
N GLU A 261 20.50 -3.14 1.83
CA GLU A 261 20.60 -2.77 0.42
C GLU A 261 19.90 -1.45 0.14
N TYR A 262 20.57 -0.59 -0.62
CA TYR A 262 20.02 0.64 -1.21
C TYR A 262 20.07 0.51 -2.73
N ALA A 263 18.95 0.62 -3.40
CA ALA A 263 18.91 0.47 -4.86
C ALA A 263 18.06 1.53 -5.55
N VAL A 264 18.58 2.03 -6.67
CA VAL A 264 17.86 2.85 -7.64
C VAL A 264 17.55 1.99 -8.86
N GLU A 265 16.30 1.99 -9.30
CA GLU A 265 15.87 1.33 -10.53
C GLU A 265 15.23 2.33 -11.49
N VAL A 266 15.66 2.30 -12.75
CA VAL A 266 15.05 3.09 -13.83
C VAL A 266 14.63 2.17 -14.97
N LEU A 267 13.36 2.18 -15.30
CA LEU A 267 12.82 1.52 -16.49
C LEU A 267 12.91 2.50 -17.66
N THR A 268 13.62 2.14 -18.73
CA THR A 268 13.82 2.96 -19.93
C THR A 268 13.82 2.11 -21.21
N ASP A 269 13.96 2.72 -22.38
CA ASP A 269 14.20 2.02 -23.64
C ASP A 269 15.67 1.58 -23.74
N LYS A 270 15.95 0.48 -24.45
CA LYS A 270 17.32 -0.01 -24.68
C LYS A 270 18.27 1.06 -25.26
N GLU A 271 17.75 1.90 -26.14
CA GLU A 271 18.52 2.99 -26.80
C GLU A 271 18.99 4.06 -25.82
N HIS A 272 18.33 4.19 -24.67
CA HIS A 272 18.61 5.21 -23.66
C HIS A 272 19.35 4.68 -22.42
N LEU A 273 19.77 3.40 -22.43
CA LEU A 273 20.46 2.78 -21.30
C LEU A 273 21.71 3.57 -20.87
N GLU A 274 22.57 3.92 -21.83
CA GLU A 274 23.80 4.66 -21.56
C GLU A 274 23.50 6.04 -20.97
N ALA A 275 22.56 6.76 -21.56
CA ALA A 275 22.17 8.09 -21.12
C ALA A 275 21.52 8.04 -19.70
N ALA A 276 20.69 7.03 -19.43
CA ALA A 276 20.11 6.81 -18.11
C ALA A 276 21.17 6.49 -17.06
N MET A 277 22.12 5.60 -17.37
CA MET A 277 23.23 5.26 -16.45
C MET A 277 24.10 6.49 -16.16
N LYS A 278 24.45 7.28 -17.17
CA LYS A 278 25.17 8.54 -17.00
C LYS A 278 24.44 9.51 -16.08
N THR A 279 23.13 9.63 -16.27
CA THR A 279 22.29 10.53 -15.45
C THR A 279 22.21 10.06 -14.01
N ILE A 280 22.01 8.77 -13.76
CA ILE A 280 22.00 8.20 -12.41
C ILE A 280 23.35 8.42 -11.74
N SER A 281 24.45 8.01 -12.38
CA SER A 281 25.79 8.08 -11.79
C SER A 281 26.23 9.52 -11.53
N SER A 282 25.99 10.46 -12.45
CA SER A 282 26.31 11.88 -12.24
C SER A 282 25.44 12.53 -11.13
N THR A 283 24.19 12.09 -10.99
CA THR A 283 23.32 12.58 -9.91
C THR A 283 23.81 12.09 -8.54
N LEU A 284 24.15 10.81 -8.44
CA LEU A 284 24.69 10.23 -7.19
C LEU A 284 26.05 10.80 -6.85
N ALA A 285 26.92 11.02 -7.85
CA ALA A 285 28.20 11.71 -7.66
C ALA A 285 28.04 13.16 -7.18
N GLY A 286 27.02 13.86 -7.67
CA GLY A 286 26.68 15.20 -7.18
C GLY A 286 26.20 15.20 -5.72
N LEU A 287 25.45 14.17 -5.32
CA LEU A 287 25.04 13.97 -3.91
C LEU A 287 26.26 13.69 -3.01
N ASP A 288 27.20 12.87 -3.48
CA ASP A 288 28.44 12.57 -2.74
C ASP A 288 29.34 13.81 -2.63
N GLY A 289 29.62 14.48 -3.74
CA GLY A 289 30.62 15.56 -3.79
C GLY A 289 30.15 16.90 -3.23
N PHE A 290 28.89 17.27 -3.44
CA PHE A 290 28.34 18.58 -3.02
C PHE A 290 27.32 18.48 -1.88
N GLY A 291 26.80 17.29 -1.62
CA GLY A 291 25.77 17.08 -0.62
C GLY A 291 24.41 17.71 -1.01
N VAL A 292 23.64 18.03 0.00
CA VAL A 292 22.27 18.58 -0.09
C VAL A 292 22.23 19.92 0.64
N PRO A 293 21.69 20.99 0.03
CA PRO A 293 21.46 22.25 0.72
C PRO A 293 20.38 22.11 1.80
N VAL A 294 20.46 22.94 2.85
CA VAL A 294 19.57 22.88 4.02
C VAL A 294 18.09 22.90 3.62
N GLN A 295 17.74 23.73 2.67
CA GLN A 295 16.31 23.86 2.29
C GLN A 295 15.77 22.61 1.59
N GLU A 296 16.56 21.96 0.74
CA GLU A 296 16.16 20.69 0.10
C GLU A 296 16.00 19.58 1.13
N PHE A 297 16.95 19.48 2.08
CA PHE A 297 16.85 18.53 3.18
C PHE A 297 15.60 18.79 4.04
N VAL A 298 15.31 20.05 4.40
CA VAL A 298 14.11 20.41 5.16
C VAL A 298 12.82 20.04 4.42
N ASP A 299 12.80 20.15 3.11
CA ASP A 299 11.63 19.74 2.31
C ASP A 299 11.46 18.22 2.29
N ALA A 300 12.54 17.45 2.13
CA ALA A 300 12.50 15.99 2.25
C ALA A 300 12.05 15.53 3.66
N LYS A 301 12.59 16.18 4.69
CA LYS A 301 12.18 15.97 6.08
C LYS A 301 10.69 16.23 6.32
N LYS A 302 10.11 17.27 5.71
CA LYS A 302 8.67 17.53 5.82
C LYS A 302 7.83 16.42 5.19
N VAL A 303 8.23 15.92 4.02
CA VAL A 303 7.58 14.77 3.36
C VAL A 303 7.63 13.54 4.26
N MET A 304 8.79 13.20 4.78
CA MET A 304 8.99 12.07 5.69
C MET A 304 8.20 12.22 6.99
N MET A 305 8.19 13.42 7.60
CA MET A 305 7.41 13.68 8.82
C MET A 305 5.90 13.53 8.60
N ALA A 306 5.39 13.98 7.46
CA ALA A 306 3.98 13.81 7.11
C ALA A 306 3.60 12.32 6.99
N ASP A 307 4.48 11.52 6.38
CA ASP A 307 4.32 10.08 6.28
C ASP A 307 4.36 9.39 7.65
N MET A 308 5.29 9.77 8.52
CA MET A 308 5.35 9.25 9.89
C MET A 308 4.08 9.56 10.70
N VAL A 309 3.55 10.79 10.59
CA VAL A 309 2.30 11.19 11.27
C VAL A 309 1.14 10.33 10.76
N ARG A 310 1.06 10.10 9.44
CA ARG A 310 0.01 9.26 8.84
C ARG A 310 0.11 7.83 9.37
N ARG A 311 1.27 7.19 9.31
CA ARG A 311 1.49 5.83 9.85
C ARG A 311 1.24 5.74 11.35
N GLY A 312 1.56 6.79 12.10
CA GLY A 312 1.29 6.86 13.54
C GLY A 312 -0.20 6.83 13.90
N GLY A 313 -1.07 7.19 12.96
CA GLY A 313 -2.53 7.14 13.09
C GLY A 313 -3.19 5.86 12.57
N GLU A 314 -2.44 4.99 11.87
CA GLU A 314 -2.98 3.77 11.29
C GLU A 314 -3.23 2.67 12.34
N THR A 315 -4.35 1.97 12.19
CA THR A 315 -4.61 0.73 12.94
C THR A 315 -3.89 -0.42 12.25
N LEU A 316 -2.94 -1.06 12.96
CA LEU A 316 -2.21 -2.18 12.41
C LEU A 316 -3.09 -3.43 12.31
N SER A 317 -2.95 -4.19 11.22
CA SER A 317 -3.58 -5.48 11.05
C SER A 317 -2.95 -6.56 11.95
N ASN A 318 -3.68 -7.65 12.18
CA ASN A 318 -3.15 -8.82 12.89
C ASN A 318 -1.88 -9.33 12.23
N ARG A 319 -1.89 -9.48 10.91
CA ARG A 319 -0.72 -9.89 10.12
C ARG A 319 0.46 -8.95 10.33
N LYS A 320 0.25 -7.62 10.33
CA LYS A 320 1.33 -6.66 10.54
C LYS A 320 1.96 -6.76 11.93
N TYR A 321 1.18 -7.08 12.96
CA TYR A 321 1.74 -7.37 14.29
C TYR A 321 2.53 -8.68 14.29
N VAL A 322 2.04 -9.73 13.61
CA VAL A 322 2.78 -11.00 13.45
C VAL A 322 4.13 -10.74 12.77
N ASP A 323 4.15 -10.01 11.65
CA ASP A 323 5.38 -9.69 10.91
C ASP A 323 6.38 -8.92 11.78
N ARG A 324 5.91 -7.91 12.54
CA ARG A 324 6.76 -7.14 13.46
C ARG A 324 7.35 -7.97 14.58
N CYS A 325 6.54 -8.85 15.20
CA CYS A 325 7.01 -9.75 16.26
C CYS A 325 7.99 -10.79 15.69
N THR A 326 7.77 -11.29 14.48
CA THR A 326 8.69 -12.17 13.75
C THR A 326 10.03 -11.48 13.51
N ALA A 327 10.02 -10.27 12.96
CA ALA A 327 11.23 -9.49 12.73
C ALA A 327 11.98 -9.16 14.05
N HIS A 328 11.24 -8.91 15.13
CA HIS A 328 11.86 -8.72 16.45
C HIS A 328 12.52 -10.01 16.97
N PHE A 329 11.88 -11.15 16.81
CA PHE A 329 12.42 -12.44 17.28
C PHE A 329 13.66 -12.84 16.47
N LEU A 330 13.61 -12.72 15.14
CA LEU A 330 14.68 -13.14 14.25
C LEU A 330 15.86 -12.16 14.25
N TYR A 331 15.58 -10.86 14.18
CA TYR A 331 16.56 -9.83 13.88
C TYR A 331 16.69 -8.73 14.93
N GLY A 332 15.88 -8.77 16.00
CA GLY A 332 15.91 -7.73 17.04
C GLY A 332 15.21 -6.41 16.64
N ALA A 333 14.40 -6.40 15.59
CA ALA A 333 13.69 -5.20 15.14
C ALA A 333 12.88 -4.53 16.27
N ASN A 334 12.72 -3.20 16.21
CA ASN A 334 11.98 -2.49 17.24
C ASN A 334 10.47 -2.83 17.21
N LEU A 335 9.86 -2.82 18.39
CA LEU A 335 8.42 -3.01 18.58
C LEU A 335 7.74 -1.72 19.07
N ALA A 336 8.36 -0.56 18.94
CA ALA A 336 7.76 0.70 19.37
C ALA A 336 6.53 1.04 18.51
N PRO A 337 5.48 1.65 19.09
CA PRO A 337 4.37 2.18 18.28
C PRO A 337 4.88 3.24 17.29
N TYR A 338 4.36 3.27 16.08
CA TYR A 338 4.72 4.30 15.09
C TYR A 338 4.43 5.72 15.57
N SER A 339 3.41 5.90 16.39
CA SER A 339 3.12 7.19 17.05
C SER A 339 4.22 7.59 18.04
N GLU A 340 4.86 6.64 18.71
CA GLU A 340 5.96 6.91 19.62
C GLU A 340 7.24 7.25 18.85
N GLU A 341 7.54 6.56 17.77
CA GLU A 341 8.62 6.91 16.84
C GLU A 341 8.47 8.36 16.35
N THR A 342 7.26 8.72 15.89
CA THR A 342 6.93 10.08 15.46
C THR A 342 7.13 11.09 16.59
N ARG A 343 6.69 10.75 17.81
CA ARG A 343 6.82 11.62 18.99
C ARG A 343 8.28 11.83 19.39
N LEU A 344 9.08 10.81 19.36
CA LEU A 344 10.51 10.88 19.66
C LEU A 344 11.25 11.76 18.65
N PHE A 345 10.93 11.62 17.38
CA PHE A 345 11.52 12.39 16.31
C PHE A 345 11.09 13.87 16.34
N ALA A 346 9.81 14.15 16.55
CA ALA A 346 9.28 15.51 16.62
C ALA A 346 9.80 16.33 17.80
N ARG A 347 10.23 15.68 18.89
CA ARG A 347 10.74 16.35 20.10
C ARG A 347 12.21 16.74 20.05
N LYS A 348 12.90 16.39 19.00
CA LYS A 348 14.32 16.76 18.88
C LYS A 348 14.47 18.25 18.66
N ASN A 349 15.38 18.86 19.40
CA ASN A 349 15.71 20.28 19.31
C ASN A 349 17.09 20.41 18.65
N VAL A 350 17.17 20.07 17.36
CA VAL A 350 18.40 20.13 16.56
C VAL A 350 18.18 21.12 15.43
N ALA A 351 19.14 22.02 15.21
CA ALA A 351 19.08 22.96 14.11
C ALA A 351 19.10 22.21 12.76
N ASP A 352 18.29 22.64 11.81
CA ASP A 352 18.18 22.01 10.48
C ASP A 352 19.55 21.96 9.76
N SER A 353 20.42 22.98 9.92
CA SER A 353 21.77 22.98 9.37
C SER A 353 22.66 21.88 9.95
N THR A 354 22.52 21.57 11.23
CA THR A 354 23.26 20.47 11.87
C THR A 354 22.77 19.13 11.38
N GLU A 355 21.46 18.98 11.26
CA GLU A 355 20.83 17.76 10.78
C GLU A 355 21.18 17.49 9.31
N THR A 356 21.15 18.54 8.47
CA THR A 356 21.59 18.47 7.06
C THR A 356 23.05 18.02 6.96
N ARG A 357 23.94 18.54 7.81
CA ARG A 357 25.35 18.11 7.83
C ARG A 357 25.50 16.62 8.18
N LEU A 358 24.73 16.13 9.16
CA LEU A 358 24.72 14.71 9.54
C LEU A 358 24.16 13.83 8.41
N PHE A 359 23.10 14.30 7.75
CA PHE A 359 22.54 13.64 6.57
C PHE A 359 23.56 13.57 5.42
N ASN A 360 24.26 14.66 5.13
CA ASN A 360 25.30 14.67 4.08
C ASN A 360 26.41 13.70 4.40
N GLN A 361 26.85 13.61 5.66
CA GLN A 361 27.83 12.59 6.08
C GLN A 361 27.32 11.16 5.87
N PHE A 362 26.05 10.91 6.18
CA PHE A 362 25.39 9.62 5.90
C PHE A 362 25.37 9.34 4.40
N ALA A 363 24.95 10.28 3.56
CA ALA A 363 24.88 10.11 2.11
C ALA A 363 26.27 9.82 1.51
N THR A 364 27.29 10.58 1.89
CA THR A 364 28.67 10.34 1.46
C THR A 364 29.17 8.97 1.91
N SER A 365 28.91 8.57 3.16
CA SER A 365 29.34 7.25 3.64
C SER A 365 28.68 6.09 2.89
N LEU A 366 27.44 6.25 2.44
CA LEU A 366 26.73 5.29 1.60
C LEU A 366 27.32 5.25 0.19
N LEU A 367 27.44 6.41 -0.45
CA LEU A 367 27.79 6.51 -1.88
C LEU A 367 29.28 6.24 -2.15
N ASN A 368 30.14 6.44 -1.17
CA ASN A 368 31.58 6.23 -1.31
C ASN A 368 32.00 4.74 -1.27
N GLN A 369 31.06 3.83 -1.08
CA GLN A 369 31.29 2.38 -1.05
C GLN A 369 31.22 1.76 -2.45
N LEU A 370 32.02 2.24 -3.40
CA LEU A 370 32.00 1.74 -4.79
C LEU A 370 32.39 0.26 -4.94
N ASN A 371 33.13 -0.27 -3.97
CA ASN A 371 33.50 -1.70 -3.92
C ASN A 371 32.33 -2.61 -3.53
N ASN A 372 31.23 -2.06 -2.98
CA ASN A 372 30.01 -2.78 -2.62
C ASN A 372 28.86 -2.46 -3.57
N LEU A 373 29.19 -2.00 -4.76
CA LEU A 373 28.25 -1.61 -5.81
C LEU A 373 27.88 -2.80 -6.67
N THR A 374 26.59 -2.99 -6.92
CA THR A 374 26.04 -3.87 -7.94
C THR A 374 25.35 -3.05 -9.01
N LEU A 375 25.79 -3.22 -10.25
CA LEU A 375 25.12 -2.69 -11.43
C LEU A 375 24.35 -3.83 -12.09
N GLU A 376 23.04 -3.70 -12.24
CA GLU A 376 22.22 -4.73 -12.86
C GLU A 376 21.50 -4.15 -14.07
N TYR A 377 21.53 -4.90 -15.16
CA TYR A 377 20.76 -4.64 -16.35
C TYR A 377 19.81 -5.80 -16.61
N ARG A 378 18.53 -5.50 -16.72
CA ARG A 378 17.49 -6.47 -17.08
C ARG A 378 16.89 -6.06 -18.42
N ALA A 379 17.02 -6.89 -19.42
CA ALA A 379 16.42 -6.74 -20.73
C ALA A 379 16.33 -8.07 -21.43
N ARG A 380 15.68 -8.12 -22.60
CA ARG A 380 15.79 -9.25 -23.50
C ARG A 380 17.18 -9.27 -24.12
N LEU A 381 17.94 -10.34 -23.83
CA LEU A 381 19.33 -10.53 -24.26
C LEU A 381 19.38 -11.49 -25.44
N ASP A 382 18.76 -11.13 -26.57
CA ASP A 382 18.87 -11.95 -27.80
C ASP A 382 20.31 -11.89 -28.32
N SER A 383 21.05 -13.01 -28.31
CA SER A 383 22.34 -13.22 -28.95
C SER A 383 23.60 -12.56 -28.33
N LEU A 384 23.75 -12.55 -26.99
CA LEU A 384 24.86 -11.82 -26.35
C LEU A 384 25.99 -12.72 -25.76
N ASP A 385 26.28 -13.91 -26.24
CA ASP A 385 27.24 -14.81 -25.57
C ASP A 385 28.70 -14.31 -25.66
N GLU A 386 29.16 -13.70 -26.77
CA GLU A 386 30.50 -13.13 -26.87
C GLU A 386 30.57 -11.65 -26.43
N ASP A 387 29.50 -10.90 -26.60
CA ASP A 387 29.44 -9.47 -26.25
C ASP A 387 29.12 -9.20 -24.78
N ASN A 388 28.71 -10.20 -24.02
CA ASN A 388 28.31 -10.04 -22.61
C ASN A 388 29.42 -9.50 -21.73
N ALA A 389 30.63 -10.04 -21.82
CA ALA A 389 31.77 -9.60 -21.01
C ALA A 389 32.16 -8.16 -21.32
N LEU A 390 32.14 -7.79 -22.63
CA LEU A 390 32.39 -6.43 -23.08
C LEU A 390 31.32 -5.46 -22.59
N PHE A 391 30.06 -5.86 -22.66
CA PHE A 391 28.96 -5.03 -22.19
C PHE A 391 29.02 -4.82 -20.65
N GLN A 392 29.32 -5.85 -19.87
CA GLN A 392 29.53 -5.75 -18.42
C GLN A 392 30.66 -4.78 -18.09
N TYR A 393 31.81 -4.91 -18.78
CA TYR A 393 32.94 -4.01 -18.61
C TYR A 393 32.56 -2.57 -18.95
N ASN A 394 31.89 -2.36 -20.09
CA ASN A 394 31.45 -1.03 -20.53
C ASN A 394 30.47 -0.40 -19.55
N LEU A 395 29.53 -1.16 -18.96
CA LEU A 395 28.59 -0.68 -17.95
C LEU A 395 29.30 -0.23 -16.68
N ALA A 396 30.24 -1.03 -16.17
CA ALA A 396 31.05 -0.68 -14.99
C ALA A 396 31.94 0.54 -15.26
N TYR A 397 32.58 0.59 -16.44
CA TYR A 397 33.40 1.73 -16.87
C TYR A 397 32.58 3.00 -17.00
N LEU A 398 31.42 2.93 -17.63
CA LEU A 398 30.50 4.05 -17.81
C LEU A 398 30.07 4.63 -16.47
N TYR A 399 29.61 3.77 -15.53
CA TYR A 399 29.28 4.21 -14.17
C TYR A 399 30.45 4.88 -13.48
N GLY A 400 31.61 4.21 -13.43
CA GLY A 400 32.78 4.72 -12.72
C GLY A 400 33.36 6.00 -13.30
N SER A 401 33.37 6.15 -14.65
CA SER A 401 33.83 7.38 -15.31
C SER A 401 32.88 8.56 -15.06
N THR A 402 31.57 8.31 -15.15
CA THR A 402 30.56 9.35 -14.95
C THR A 402 30.42 9.74 -13.47
N PHE A 403 30.59 8.77 -12.54
CA PHE A 403 30.56 9.06 -11.11
C PHE A 403 31.67 10.02 -10.68
N LYS A 404 32.78 10.09 -11.41
CA LYS A 404 33.83 11.07 -11.16
C LYS A 404 33.51 12.47 -11.68
N GLU A 405 32.53 12.60 -12.56
CA GLU A 405 32.07 13.90 -13.09
C GLU A 405 31.06 14.52 -12.12
N THR A 406 31.54 15.24 -11.14
CA THR A 406 30.67 15.91 -10.15
C THR A 406 30.06 17.16 -10.73
N LYS A 407 28.73 17.26 -10.65
CA LYS A 407 27.98 18.49 -10.97
C LYS A 407 27.19 18.88 -9.74
N GLU A 408 27.33 20.14 -9.34
CA GLU A 408 26.49 20.74 -8.33
C GLU A 408 25.04 20.78 -8.83
N TYR A 409 24.13 20.27 -8.02
CA TYR A 409 22.70 20.32 -8.34
C TYR A 409 22.12 21.68 -7.98
N ALA A 410 21.65 22.41 -8.98
CA ALA A 410 20.95 23.66 -8.74
C ALA A 410 19.53 23.39 -8.21
N TRP A 411 19.42 23.17 -6.90
CA TRP A 411 18.13 23.01 -6.28
C TRP A 411 17.33 24.29 -6.35
N GLN A 412 16.18 24.23 -7.00
CA GLN A 412 15.24 25.35 -7.11
C GLN A 412 13.85 24.81 -6.76
N ARG A 413 13.17 25.53 -5.89
CA ARG A 413 11.76 25.34 -5.63
C ARG A 413 11.07 26.69 -5.75
N ASP A 414 9.97 26.72 -6.50
CA ASP A 414 9.09 27.87 -6.45
C ASP A 414 8.40 27.92 -5.07
N THR A 415 8.79 28.89 -4.27
CA THR A 415 8.26 29.13 -2.92
C THR A 415 7.15 30.17 -2.90
N SER A 416 6.81 30.79 -4.05
CA SER A 416 5.77 31.83 -4.15
C SER A 416 4.41 31.35 -3.65
N GLY A 417 4.21 30.01 -3.65
CA GLY A 417 2.97 29.37 -3.22
C GLY A 417 1.84 29.59 -4.23
N LEU A 418 0.72 28.96 -3.95
CA LEU A 418 -0.49 29.13 -4.74
C LEU A 418 -1.25 30.34 -4.20
N GLU A 419 -1.01 31.55 -4.78
CA GLU A 419 -1.77 32.73 -4.38
C GLU A 419 -3.08 32.81 -5.17
N VAL A 420 -4.19 32.95 -4.44
CA VAL A 420 -5.53 33.05 -5.04
C VAL A 420 -6.31 34.14 -4.30
N ASP A 421 -6.76 35.15 -5.04
CA ASP A 421 -7.71 36.11 -4.54
C ASP A 421 -9.14 35.64 -4.83
N CYS A 422 -9.97 35.57 -3.78
CA CYS A 422 -11.29 34.97 -3.84
C CYS A 422 -12.35 35.94 -3.32
N PRO A 423 -13.47 36.10 -4.02
CA PRO A 423 -14.62 36.83 -3.50
C PRO A 423 -15.11 36.24 -2.17
N ARG A 424 -15.45 37.09 -1.23
CA ARG A 424 -16.02 36.68 0.05
C ARG A 424 -17.43 36.15 -0.14
N ILE A 425 -17.75 35.05 0.50
CA ILE A 425 -19.07 34.43 0.52
C ILE A 425 -19.55 34.25 1.95
N ARG A 426 -20.81 33.84 2.12
CA ARG A 426 -21.41 33.58 3.43
C ARG A 426 -22.12 32.22 3.44
N ILE A 427 -22.25 31.64 4.63
CA ILE A 427 -23.08 30.45 4.84
C ILE A 427 -24.55 30.91 4.81
N LYS A 428 -25.33 30.28 3.92
CA LYS A 428 -26.75 30.57 3.73
C LYS A 428 -27.64 29.65 4.56
N GLU A 429 -27.22 28.40 4.72
CA GLU A 429 -27.98 27.36 5.41
C GLU A 429 -27.07 26.38 6.11
N THR A 430 -27.51 25.85 7.25
CA THR A 430 -26.83 24.78 8.01
C THR A 430 -27.86 23.69 8.34
N LYS A 431 -27.57 22.43 8.02
CA LYS A 431 -28.41 21.27 8.29
C LYS A 431 -27.59 20.13 8.91
N PRO A 432 -28.19 19.25 9.74
CA PRO A 432 -27.52 17.99 10.12
C PRO A 432 -27.24 17.14 8.89
N GLU A 433 -26.13 16.38 8.91
CA GLU A 433 -25.79 15.41 7.87
C GLU A 433 -25.75 14.00 8.48
N ALA A 434 -26.56 13.09 7.93
CA ALA A 434 -26.85 11.80 8.57
C ALA A 434 -25.71 10.77 8.47
N VAL A 435 -24.97 10.74 7.34
CA VAL A 435 -23.92 9.74 7.09
C VAL A 435 -22.70 9.99 7.97
N SER A 436 -22.25 11.24 8.04
CA SER A 436 -21.10 11.63 8.87
C SER A 436 -21.50 11.90 10.33
N GLY A 437 -22.78 12.20 10.60
CA GLY A 437 -23.20 12.76 11.87
C GLY A 437 -22.65 14.18 12.11
N GLY A 438 -22.26 14.87 11.06
CA GLY A 438 -21.76 16.25 11.05
C GLY A 438 -22.81 17.25 10.58
N VAL A 439 -22.34 18.30 9.92
CA VAL A 439 -23.21 19.39 9.39
C VAL A 439 -23.00 19.59 7.90
N LEU A 440 -24.08 19.90 7.20
CA LEU A 440 -24.09 20.32 5.81
C LEU A 440 -24.28 21.84 5.76
N TRP A 441 -23.27 22.56 5.25
CA TRP A 441 -23.35 24.00 4.98
C TRP A 441 -23.64 24.24 3.50
N THR A 442 -24.60 25.11 3.23
CA THR A 442 -24.84 25.65 1.89
C THR A 442 -24.37 27.11 1.86
N PHE A 443 -23.47 27.44 0.94
CA PHE A 443 -22.91 28.78 0.79
C PHE A 443 -23.74 29.64 -0.17
N SER A 444 -23.52 30.97 -0.11
CA SER A 444 -24.28 31.92 -0.92
C SER A 444 -24.07 31.77 -2.43
N ASN A 445 -22.94 31.20 -2.88
CA ASN A 445 -22.67 30.84 -4.28
C ASN A 445 -23.28 29.49 -4.68
N GLY A 446 -23.91 28.74 -3.76
CA GLY A 446 -24.54 27.45 -4.02
C GLY A 446 -23.66 26.23 -3.71
N LEU A 447 -22.37 26.39 -3.45
CA LEU A 447 -21.50 25.29 -3.08
C LEU A 447 -21.92 24.70 -1.73
N ARG A 448 -21.89 23.36 -1.61
CA ARG A 448 -22.25 22.61 -0.41
C ARG A 448 -21.00 22.00 0.21
N VAL A 449 -20.92 22.05 1.53
CA VAL A 449 -19.81 21.46 2.30
C VAL A 449 -20.36 20.61 3.43
N VAL A 450 -19.95 19.34 3.49
CA VAL A 450 -20.13 18.52 4.69
C VAL A 450 -18.91 18.66 5.57
N TYR A 451 -19.13 19.01 6.82
CA TYR A 451 -18.09 19.15 7.82
C TYR A 451 -18.37 18.24 9.02
N LYS A 452 -17.32 17.53 9.45
CA LYS A 452 -17.33 16.69 10.66
C LYS A 452 -16.00 16.80 11.39
N GLN A 453 -16.02 17.27 12.64
CA GLN A 453 -14.83 17.23 13.49
C GLN A 453 -14.62 15.83 14.07
N VAL A 454 -13.39 15.30 13.92
CA VAL A 454 -12.88 14.09 14.56
C VAL A 454 -11.54 14.44 15.21
N PRO A 455 -11.52 14.77 16.50
CA PRO A 455 -10.33 15.32 17.14
C PRO A 455 -9.26 14.24 17.41
N GLY A 456 -8.00 14.66 17.55
CA GLY A 456 -6.90 13.87 18.12
C GLY A 456 -5.78 13.48 17.16
N SER A 457 -6.01 13.51 15.84
CA SER A 457 -5.01 13.08 14.85
C SER A 457 -4.12 14.21 14.31
N ARG A 458 -4.52 15.47 14.47
CA ARG A 458 -3.95 16.64 13.78
C ARG A 458 -3.97 16.53 12.24
N MET A 459 -4.79 15.61 11.73
CA MET A 459 -5.00 15.37 10.32
C MET A 459 -6.49 15.50 9.99
N PHE A 460 -6.78 15.76 8.72
CA PHE A 460 -8.14 15.66 8.20
C PHE A 460 -8.12 15.02 6.81
N SER A 461 -9.20 14.33 6.49
CA SER A 461 -9.49 13.84 5.14
C SER A 461 -10.42 14.81 4.44
N TYR A 462 -10.22 14.98 3.15
CA TYR A 462 -11.08 15.82 2.33
C TYR A 462 -11.53 15.09 1.06
N GLY A 463 -12.62 15.54 0.47
CA GLY A 463 -13.12 15.05 -0.80
C GLY A 463 -13.88 16.14 -1.54
N LEU A 464 -13.49 16.38 -2.80
CA LEU A 464 -14.26 17.20 -3.72
C LEU A 464 -15.00 16.26 -4.68
N LEU A 465 -16.32 16.23 -4.60
CA LEU A 465 -17.18 15.43 -5.45
C LEU A 465 -17.81 16.33 -6.53
N LEU A 466 -17.63 15.93 -7.78
CA LEU A 466 -18.16 16.61 -8.96
C LEU A 466 -19.12 15.68 -9.73
N PRO A 467 -20.37 16.07 -9.97
CA PRO A 467 -21.29 15.31 -10.81
C PRO A 467 -20.79 15.29 -12.26
N GLY A 468 -20.69 14.11 -12.83
CA GLY A 468 -20.19 13.85 -14.17
C GLY A 468 -18.96 12.95 -14.18
N GLY A 469 -18.86 12.12 -15.18
CA GLY A 469 -17.81 11.13 -15.35
C GLY A 469 -17.80 10.55 -16.74
N LEU A 470 -17.29 9.34 -16.89
CA LEU A 470 -17.06 8.70 -18.19
C LEU A 470 -18.32 8.55 -19.05
N SER A 471 -19.51 8.35 -18.43
CA SER A 471 -20.78 8.24 -19.17
C SER A 471 -21.16 9.53 -19.94
N GLY A 472 -20.56 10.65 -19.60
CA GLY A 472 -20.73 11.93 -20.30
C GLY A 472 -19.72 12.20 -21.41
N VAL A 473 -18.67 11.37 -21.54
CA VAL A 473 -17.59 11.56 -22.52
C VAL A 473 -17.93 10.82 -23.81
N SER A 474 -17.78 11.51 -24.94
CA SER A 474 -17.95 10.91 -26.28
C SER A 474 -16.63 10.41 -26.84
N GLY A 475 -16.71 9.40 -27.74
CA GLY A 475 -15.55 8.88 -28.45
C GLY A 475 -14.53 8.13 -27.60
N LEU A 476 -14.93 7.61 -26.41
CA LEU A 476 -14.09 6.73 -25.63
C LEU A 476 -13.82 5.42 -26.37
N VAL A 477 -12.59 4.94 -26.28
CA VAL A 477 -12.21 3.57 -26.63
C VAL A 477 -12.11 2.75 -25.36
N GLU A 478 -12.20 1.42 -25.46
CA GLU A 478 -12.14 0.55 -24.32
C GLU A 478 -10.82 0.76 -23.58
N GLY A 479 -10.91 1.09 -22.28
CA GLY A 479 -9.76 1.24 -21.38
C GLY A 479 -9.11 2.63 -21.33
N ASP A 480 -9.41 3.56 -22.26
CA ASP A 480 -8.82 4.90 -22.18
C ASP A 480 -9.38 5.75 -21.02
N GLY A 481 -10.66 5.57 -20.70
CA GLY A 481 -11.33 6.26 -19.61
C GLY A 481 -10.76 5.93 -18.24
N GLY A 482 -10.23 4.74 -18.05
CA GLY A 482 -9.58 4.32 -16.81
C GLY A 482 -8.31 5.11 -16.46
N HIS A 483 -7.68 5.73 -17.45
CA HIS A 483 -6.50 6.56 -17.24
C HIS A 483 -6.83 8.00 -16.80
N PHE A 484 -8.08 8.46 -16.96
CA PHE A 484 -8.44 9.86 -16.71
C PHE A 484 -8.12 10.32 -15.30
N GLY A 485 -8.36 9.47 -14.27
CA GLY A 485 -8.03 9.83 -12.88
C GLY A 485 -6.56 10.23 -12.71
N ALA A 486 -5.65 9.41 -13.22
CA ALA A 486 -4.21 9.68 -13.14
C ALA A 486 -3.80 10.93 -13.95
N MET A 487 -4.51 11.24 -15.02
CA MET A 487 -4.15 12.37 -15.90
C MET A 487 -4.28 13.73 -15.24
N LEU A 488 -5.12 13.90 -14.21
CA LEU A 488 -5.23 15.20 -13.55
C LEU A 488 -3.93 15.61 -12.86
N SER A 489 -3.13 14.66 -12.41
CA SER A 489 -1.82 14.91 -11.79
C SER A 489 -0.72 15.32 -12.79
N LEU A 490 -1.01 15.24 -14.09
CA LEU A 490 -0.10 15.59 -15.19
C LEU A 490 -0.27 17.04 -15.68
N TYR A 491 -1.18 17.81 -15.10
CA TYR A 491 -1.41 19.21 -15.47
C TYR A 491 -0.51 20.14 -14.65
N ASP A 492 0.02 21.15 -15.31
CA ASP A 492 0.53 22.33 -14.62
C ASP A 492 -0.64 23.04 -13.95
N ALA A 493 -0.47 23.56 -12.75
CA ALA A 493 -1.54 24.18 -12.00
C ALA A 493 -1.04 25.35 -11.13
N GLY A 494 -1.77 26.47 -11.20
CA GLY A 494 -1.48 27.63 -10.35
C GLY A 494 -0.12 28.27 -10.62
N GLY A 495 0.41 28.17 -11.84
CA GLY A 495 1.73 28.67 -12.24
C GLY A 495 2.89 27.70 -12.00
N LEU A 496 2.63 26.56 -11.35
CA LEU A 496 3.62 25.50 -11.10
C LEU A 496 3.58 24.45 -12.20
N SER A 497 4.73 23.89 -12.58
CA SER A 497 4.78 22.67 -13.41
C SER A 497 4.09 21.52 -12.68
N ALA A 498 3.65 20.50 -13.41
CA ALA A 498 3.01 19.33 -12.81
C ALA A 498 3.89 18.66 -11.74
N SER A 499 5.20 18.56 -11.96
CA SER A 499 6.13 18.01 -10.96
C SER A 499 6.27 18.92 -9.75
N ASP A 500 6.41 20.25 -9.95
CA ASP A 500 6.52 21.21 -8.84
C ASP A 500 5.20 21.29 -8.04
N PHE A 501 4.05 21.14 -8.71
CA PHE A 501 2.76 21.08 -8.03
C PHE A 501 2.63 19.84 -7.15
N ARG A 502 3.05 18.66 -7.64
CA ARG A 502 3.11 17.42 -6.83
C ARG A 502 4.06 17.57 -5.65
N ASP A 503 5.23 18.15 -5.88
CA ASP A 503 6.21 18.46 -4.83
C ASP A 503 5.65 19.44 -3.80
N HIS A 504 4.92 20.46 -4.23
CA HIS A 504 4.27 21.41 -3.34
C HIS A 504 3.25 20.70 -2.42
N LEU A 505 2.45 19.78 -2.95
CA LEU A 505 1.52 18.98 -2.15
C LEU A 505 2.29 18.10 -1.16
N ALA A 506 3.27 17.35 -1.63
CA ALA A 506 4.05 16.41 -0.81
C ALA A 506 4.77 17.09 0.36
N VAL A 507 5.45 18.23 0.13
CA VAL A 507 6.14 19.01 1.17
C VAL A 507 5.17 19.57 2.21
N ASN A 508 3.91 19.82 1.82
CA ASN A 508 2.85 20.21 2.75
C ASN A 508 2.13 19.03 3.40
N GLY A 509 2.54 17.80 3.13
CA GLY A 509 1.93 16.58 3.65
C GLY A 509 0.53 16.30 3.10
N ILE A 510 0.20 16.86 1.94
CA ILE A 510 -1.11 16.73 1.28
C ILE A 510 -1.04 15.57 0.30
N THR A 511 -1.94 14.60 0.44
CA THR A 511 -2.21 13.60 -0.58
C THR A 511 -3.41 14.02 -1.42
N MET A 512 -3.43 13.67 -2.69
CA MET A 512 -4.56 13.92 -3.59
C MET A 512 -4.66 12.78 -4.60
N ASP A 513 -5.78 12.06 -4.57
CA ASP A 513 -6.11 11.04 -5.53
C ASP A 513 -7.39 11.39 -6.28
N THR A 514 -7.41 11.13 -7.58
CA THR A 514 -8.55 11.44 -8.45
C THR A 514 -9.16 10.16 -9.00
N LYS A 515 -10.43 9.97 -8.72
CA LYS A 515 -11.23 8.87 -9.27
C LYS A 515 -12.28 9.42 -10.24
N VAL A 516 -12.18 9.01 -11.49
CA VAL A 516 -13.21 9.27 -12.51
C VAL A 516 -14.08 8.02 -12.64
N ALA A 517 -15.26 8.09 -12.03
CA ALA A 517 -16.25 7.02 -12.12
C ALA A 517 -17.16 7.26 -13.34
N GLN A 518 -18.19 6.44 -13.48
CA GLN A 518 -19.13 6.55 -14.59
C GLN A 518 -19.99 7.83 -14.53
N THR A 519 -20.42 8.21 -13.33
CA THR A 519 -21.42 9.26 -13.13
C THR A 519 -20.94 10.41 -12.25
N TYR A 520 -19.77 10.28 -11.66
CA TYR A 520 -19.16 11.30 -10.83
C TYR A 520 -17.63 11.25 -10.94
N THR A 521 -16.99 12.33 -10.55
CA THR A 521 -15.55 12.43 -10.37
C THR A 521 -15.28 12.91 -8.95
N SER A 522 -14.32 12.31 -8.25
CA SER A 522 -13.92 12.72 -6.90
C SER A 522 -12.43 12.95 -6.81
N LEU A 523 -12.04 14.02 -6.11
CA LEU A 523 -10.66 14.30 -5.69
C LEU A 523 -10.63 14.16 -4.19
N CYS A 524 -9.96 13.14 -3.68
CA CYS A 524 -9.90 12.84 -2.25
C CYS A 524 -8.46 12.80 -1.77
N GLY A 525 -8.25 13.06 -0.49
CA GLY A 525 -6.93 12.94 0.12
C GLY A 525 -6.94 13.31 1.59
N ASP A 526 -5.75 13.32 2.17
CA ASP A 526 -5.48 13.65 3.56
C ASP A 526 -4.50 14.82 3.65
N ALA A 527 -4.61 15.59 4.71
CA ALA A 527 -3.70 16.70 4.98
C ALA A 527 -3.59 17.00 6.47
N PRO A 528 -2.47 17.59 6.94
CA PRO A 528 -2.38 18.16 8.27
C PRO A 528 -3.44 19.24 8.49
N SER A 529 -4.04 19.31 9.68
CA SER A 529 -5.12 20.24 10.01
C SER A 529 -4.79 21.71 9.71
N SER A 530 -3.52 22.09 9.88
CA SER A 530 -3.03 23.43 9.55
C SER A 530 -2.97 23.74 8.05
N ARG A 531 -3.10 22.74 7.18
CA ARG A 531 -2.97 22.86 5.72
C ARG A 531 -4.30 22.95 4.97
N LEU A 532 -5.42 23.08 5.66
CA LEU A 532 -6.72 23.31 5.02
C LEU A 532 -6.70 24.51 4.02
N PRO A 533 -6.06 25.65 4.30
CA PRO A 533 -5.93 26.71 3.30
C PRO A 533 -5.15 26.27 2.05
N THR A 534 -4.07 25.49 2.21
CA THR A 534 -3.25 24.99 1.10
C THR A 534 -4.02 24.00 0.24
N VAL A 535 -4.81 23.10 0.84
CA VAL A 535 -5.69 22.18 0.12
C VAL A 535 -6.69 22.94 -0.76
N LEU A 536 -7.35 23.98 -0.21
CA LEU A 536 -8.32 24.76 -0.98
C LEU A 536 -7.65 25.55 -2.12
N LYS A 537 -6.46 26.12 -1.89
CA LYS A 537 -5.68 26.78 -2.93
C LYS A 537 -5.28 25.80 -4.05
N ALA A 538 -4.87 24.59 -3.70
CA ALA A 538 -4.54 23.54 -4.67
C ALA A 538 -5.75 23.11 -5.51
N LEU A 539 -6.91 22.91 -4.88
CA LEU A 539 -8.15 22.61 -5.60
C LEU A 539 -8.58 23.76 -6.53
N LEU A 540 -8.40 25.02 -6.09
CA LEU A 540 -8.68 26.19 -6.91
C LEU A 540 -7.70 26.33 -8.09
N ALA A 541 -6.41 26.04 -7.88
CA ALA A 541 -5.41 26.01 -8.94
C ALA A 541 -5.76 24.99 -10.03
N LEU A 542 -6.14 23.79 -9.63
CA LEU A 542 -6.64 22.77 -10.57
C LEU A 542 -7.95 23.16 -11.26
N ALA A 543 -8.85 23.82 -10.54
CA ALA A 543 -10.13 24.22 -11.12
C ALA A 543 -9.99 25.36 -12.15
N ASN A 544 -9.16 26.38 -11.86
CA ASN A 544 -9.15 27.62 -12.59
C ASN A 544 -7.88 27.87 -13.43
N GLY A 545 -6.75 27.25 -13.06
CA GLY A 545 -5.44 27.59 -13.63
C GLY A 545 -4.63 26.37 -14.10
N ARG A 546 -5.30 25.27 -14.48
CA ARG A 546 -4.61 24.09 -15.03
C ARG A 546 -4.30 24.26 -16.50
N THR A 547 -3.16 23.76 -16.93
CA THR A 547 -2.74 23.66 -18.34
C THR A 547 -2.16 22.29 -18.63
N VAL A 548 -2.32 21.82 -19.87
CA VAL A 548 -1.83 20.49 -20.28
C VAL A 548 -0.31 20.50 -20.37
N ASN A 549 0.34 19.58 -19.65
CA ASN A 549 1.78 19.32 -19.79
C ASN A 549 2.01 18.09 -20.68
N ARG A 550 2.50 18.34 -21.93
CA ARG A 550 2.71 17.27 -22.91
C ARG A 550 3.83 16.31 -22.49
N GLY A 551 4.92 16.84 -21.93
CA GLY A 551 6.05 16.03 -21.49
C GLY A 551 5.65 15.02 -20.41
N GLU A 552 4.87 15.45 -19.41
CA GLU A 552 4.34 14.56 -18.39
C GLU A 552 3.39 13.50 -18.97
N PHE A 553 2.57 13.89 -19.94
CA PHE A 553 1.69 12.93 -20.62
C PHE A 553 2.48 11.89 -21.41
N ASP A 554 3.55 12.28 -22.12
CA ASP A 554 4.39 11.36 -22.89
C ASP A 554 5.11 10.35 -21.97
N ILE A 555 5.60 10.77 -20.81
CA ILE A 555 6.15 9.88 -19.77
C ILE A 555 5.06 8.92 -19.29
N TYR A 556 3.88 9.43 -18.98
CA TYR A 556 2.75 8.62 -18.52
C TYR A 556 2.32 7.59 -19.57
N LEU A 557 2.17 8.02 -20.84
CA LEU A 557 1.80 7.17 -21.96
C LEU A 557 2.78 6.01 -22.13
N ARG A 558 4.08 6.30 -22.05
CA ARG A 558 5.13 5.30 -22.16
C ARG A 558 5.07 4.31 -21.00
N ASN A 559 5.01 4.80 -19.77
CA ASN A 559 4.91 3.94 -18.58
C ASN A 559 3.68 3.03 -18.64
N ALA A 560 2.51 3.56 -18.99
CA ALA A 560 1.28 2.79 -19.07
C ALA A 560 1.36 1.67 -20.14
N LYS A 561 2.02 1.93 -21.27
CA LYS A 561 2.25 0.90 -22.30
C LYS A 561 3.22 -0.19 -21.85
N TRP A 562 4.09 0.11 -20.90
CA TRP A 562 5.04 -0.85 -20.34
C TRP A 562 4.50 -1.65 -19.15
N THR A 563 3.40 -1.22 -18.57
CA THR A 563 2.76 -1.88 -17.45
C THR A 563 1.75 -2.91 -17.99
N GLN A 564 1.77 -4.11 -17.43
CA GLN A 564 0.74 -5.11 -17.75
C GLN A 564 -0.60 -4.68 -17.16
N ASP A 565 -1.67 -4.96 -17.91
CA ASP A 565 -3.02 -4.76 -17.39
C ASP A 565 -3.29 -5.72 -16.23
N PRO A 566 -3.84 -5.22 -15.11
CA PRO A 566 -4.19 -6.07 -13.98
C PRO A 566 -5.11 -7.22 -14.40
N VAL A 567 -4.87 -8.42 -13.88
CA VAL A 567 -5.68 -9.61 -14.21
C VAL A 567 -7.17 -9.36 -13.95
N GLU A 568 -7.50 -8.63 -12.87
CA GLU A 568 -8.88 -8.26 -12.57
C GLU A 568 -9.52 -7.39 -13.66
N ASP A 569 -8.76 -6.45 -14.24
CA ASP A 569 -9.23 -5.58 -15.30
C ASP A 569 -9.42 -6.36 -16.60
N ARG A 570 -8.54 -7.32 -16.89
CA ARG A 570 -8.67 -8.24 -18.04
C ARG A 570 -9.91 -9.14 -17.91
N LEU A 571 -10.18 -9.68 -16.72
CA LEU A 571 -11.41 -10.43 -16.44
C LEU A 571 -12.67 -9.57 -16.65
N TYR A 572 -12.59 -8.28 -16.28
CA TYR A 572 -13.67 -7.35 -16.56
C TYR A 572 -13.90 -7.16 -18.07
N SER A 573 -12.83 -6.98 -18.86
CA SER A 573 -12.93 -6.88 -20.33
C SER A 573 -13.53 -8.14 -20.96
N MET A 574 -13.20 -9.32 -20.45
CA MET A 574 -13.80 -10.57 -20.90
C MET A 574 -15.31 -10.62 -20.66
N LEU A 575 -15.79 -10.13 -19.50
CA LEU A 575 -17.20 -10.05 -19.17
C LEU A 575 -17.94 -8.96 -19.98
N TYR A 576 -17.27 -7.84 -20.23
CA TYR A 576 -17.85 -6.64 -20.87
C TYR A 576 -17.07 -6.23 -22.14
N PRO A 577 -16.92 -7.16 -23.13
CA PRO A 577 -16.11 -6.88 -24.32
C PRO A 577 -16.70 -5.70 -25.13
N GLY A 578 -15.82 -4.74 -25.48
CA GLY A 578 -16.20 -3.56 -26.24
C GLY A 578 -16.99 -2.51 -25.44
N PHE A 579 -17.01 -2.62 -24.10
CA PHE A 579 -17.62 -1.58 -23.26
C PHE A 579 -16.69 -0.39 -23.12
N THR A 580 -16.83 0.60 -24.01
CA THR A 580 -15.92 1.74 -24.13
C THR A 580 -15.95 2.73 -22.95
N SER A 581 -17.07 2.86 -22.25
CA SER A 581 -17.17 3.76 -21.09
C SER A 581 -16.71 3.07 -19.80
N THR A 582 -15.75 2.15 -19.86
CA THR A 582 -15.22 1.48 -18.66
C THR A 582 -14.29 2.41 -17.87
N SER A 583 -14.35 2.29 -16.52
CA SER A 583 -13.35 2.88 -15.63
C SER A 583 -12.13 1.99 -15.42
N LYS A 584 -12.08 0.82 -16.06
CA LYS A 584 -10.92 -0.07 -16.08
C LYS A 584 -9.84 0.51 -17.00
N LYS A 585 -8.61 0.17 -16.71
CA LYS A 585 -7.41 0.79 -17.25
C LYS A 585 -6.67 -0.22 -18.11
N TYR A 586 -6.67 0.00 -19.43
CA TYR A 586 -5.94 -0.87 -20.36
C TYR A 586 -4.87 -0.08 -21.11
N ALA A 587 -3.66 -0.64 -21.18
CA ALA A 587 -2.54 -0.04 -21.91
C ALA A 587 -2.89 0.16 -23.39
N SER A 588 -3.61 -0.79 -23.99
CA SER A 588 -4.07 -0.73 -25.38
C SER A 588 -5.08 0.39 -25.66
N GLY A 589 -5.85 0.82 -24.65
CA GLY A 589 -6.81 1.91 -24.75
C GLY A 589 -6.18 3.30 -24.75
N LEU A 590 -4.99 3.43 -24.18
CA LEU A 590 -4.31 4.71 -24.03
C LEU A 590 -3.66 5.17 -25.35
N ASN A 591 -4.06 6.36 -25.81
CA ASN A 591 -3.60 6.94 -27.06
C ASN A 591 -3.47 8.48 -26.94
N PRO A 592 -2.84 9.18 -27.92
CA PRO A 592 -2.67 10.63 -27.84
C PRO A 592 -3.99 11.43 -27.74
N GLY A 593 -5.10 10.87 -28.23
CA GLY A 593 -6.42 11.50 -28.11
C GLY A 593 -7.04 11.40 -26.71
N THR A 594 -6.56 10.49 -25.86
CA THR A 594 -7.07 10.28 -24.50
C THR A 594 -6.91 11.53 -23.63
N GLN A 595 -5.78 12.24 -23.77
CA GLN A 595 -5.53 13.49 -23.05
C GLN A 595 -6.56 14.58 -23.38
N ALA A 596 -6.91 14.73 -24.66
CA ALA A 596 -7.90 15.73 -25.10
C ALA A 596 -9.29 15.43 -24.54
N LYS A 597 -9.70 14.14 -24.49
CA LYS A 597 -10.97 13.71 -23.90
C LYS A 597 -11.00 13.97 -22.39
N ALA A 598 -9.91 13.67 -21.69
CA ALA A 598 -9.79 13.97 -20.27
C ALA A 598 -9.85 15.49 -20.00
N ALA A 599 -9.18 16.30 -20.82
CA ALA A 599 -9.23 17.75 -20.73
C ALA A 599 -10.65 18.31 -20.88
N GLN A 600 -11.41 17.80 -21.87
CA GLN A 600 -12.82 18.18 -22.06
C GLN A 600 -13.68 17.81 -20.84
N LEU A 601 -13.50 16.63 -20.28
CA LEU A 601 -14.21 16.21 -19.07
C LEU A 601 -13.90 17.16 -17.90
N TYR A 602 -12.62 17.41 -17.62
CA TYR A 602 -12.22 18.29 -16.52
C TYR A 602 -12.70 19.73 -16.71
N GLU A 603 -12.66 20.27 -17.95
CA GLU A 603 -13.22 21.60 -18.19
C GLU A 603 -14.72 21.64 -17.89
N SER A 604 -15.46 20.62 -18.33
CA SER A 604 -16.88 20.49 -18.05
C SER A 604 -17.19 20.37 -16.53
N LEU A 605 -16.36 19.67 -15.79
CA LEU A 605 -16.54 19.45 -14.34
C LEU A 605 -16.25 20.71 -13.53
N PHE A 606 -15.08 21.32 -13.76
CA PHE A 606 -14.64 22.46 -12.97
C PHE A 606 -15.32 23.80 -13.33
N SER A 607 -15.94 23.88 -14.49
CA SER A 607 -16.82 25.03 -14.81
C SER A 607 -18.15 25.03 -14.08
N ARG A 608 -18.60 23.84 -13.56
CA ARG A 608 -19.93 23.64 -12.94
C ARG A 608 -19.84 23.23 -11.47
N MET A 609 -19.12 24.01 -10.70
CA MET A 609 -18.90 23.71 -9.28
C MET A 609 -20.17 23.88 -8.40
N ASN A 610 -21.25 24.49 -8.88
CA ASN A 610 -22.52 24.65 -8.17
C ASN A 610 -23.21 23.31 -7.84
N ASP A 611 -22.93 22.25 -8.62
CA ASP A 611 -23.45 20.90 -8.37
C ASP A 611 -22.47 20.07 -7.54
N GLY A 612 -21.28 20.59 -7.28
CA GLY A 612 -20.23 19.94 -6.52
C GLY A 612 -20.50 19.95 -5.01
N MET A 613 -19.81 19.06 -4.32
CA MET A 613 -19.79 19.02 -2.85
C MET A 613 -18.33 18.85 -2.37
N LEU A 614 -18.02 19.57 -1.29
CA LEU A 614 -16.76 19.42 -0.59
C LEU A 614 -17.02 18.70 0.74
N PHE A 615 -16.16 17.78 1.09
CA PHE A 615 -16.15 17.07 2.36
C PHE A 615 -14.91 17.43 3.14
N ILE A 616 -15.05 17.74 4.43
CA ILE A 616 -13.95 18.00 5.37
C ILE A 616 -14.26 17.24 6.65
N VAL A 617 -13.49 16.21 6.91
CA VAL A 617 -13.68 15.30 8.05
C VAL A 617 -12.35 15.14 8.77
N GLY A 618 -12.27 15.44 10.06
CA GLY A 618 -11.06 15.22 10.83
C GLY A 618 -10.79 16.31 11.87
N ASP A 619 -9.53 16.45 12.26
CA ASP A 619 -9.12 17.28 13.39
C ASP A 619 -8.93 18.76 13.00
N VAL A 620 -9.97 19.36 12.45
CA VAL A 620 -10.04 20.81 12.17
C VAL A 620 -11.19 21.37 13.00
N ASP A 621 -10.94 22.36 13.81
CA ASP A 621 -12.03 23.01 14.58
C ASP A 621 -13.00 23.80 13.68
N GLU A 622 -14.27 23.87 14.10
CA GLU A 622 -15.33 24.46 13.29
C GLU A 622 -15.09 25.95 12.96
N ALA A 623 -14.55 26.71 13.88
CA ALA A 623 -14.30 28.14 13.68
C ALA A 623 -13.21 28.36 12.61
N THR A 624 -12.14 27.56 12.65
CA THR A 624 -11.10 27.54 11.63
C THR A 624 -11.64 27.06 10.29
N ALA A 625 -12.41 25.97 10.24
CA ALA A 625 -13.03 25.48 9.02
C ALA A 625 -13.90 26.57 8.38
N ARG A 626 -14.83 27.17 9.14
CA ARG A 626 -15.71 28.25 8.66
C ARG A 626 -14.91 29.43 8.11
N ARG A 627 -13.92 29.91 8.84
CA ARG A 627 -13.09 31.07 8.45
C ARG A 627 -12.37 30.80 7.12
N VAL A 628 -11.78 29.64 6.97
CA VAL A 628 -11.00 29.25 5.78
C VAL A 628 -11.93 29.03 4.58
N LEU A 629 -13.04 28.34 4.76
CA LEU A 629 -14.02 28.11 3.70
C LEU A 629 -14.64 29.42 3.19
N LEU A 630 -15.03 30.34 4.08
CA LEU A 630 -15.54 31.66 3.70
C LEU A 630 -14.55 32.49 2.88
N ARG A 631 -13.25 32.28 3.11
CA ARG A 631 -12.19 33.00 2.39
C ARG A 631 -11.97 32.46 0.97
N TYR A 632 -12.01 31.14 0.76
CA TYR A 632 -11.54 30.52 -0.49
C TYR A 632 -12.66 30.01 -1.41
N LEU A 633 -13.82 29.58 -0.88
CA LEU A 633 -14.84 28.92 -1.71
C LEU A 633 -15.52 29.87 -2.72
N GLY A 634 -15.36 31.18 -2.58
CA GLY A 634 -15.81 32.15 -3.57
C GLY A 634 -15.05 32.13 -4.87
N GLY A 635 -13.84 31.53 -4.88
CA GLY A 635 -12.98 31.45 -6.06
C GLY A 635 -13.38 30.37 -7.07
N PHE A 636 -14.28 29.45 -6.73
CA PHE A 636 -14.76 28.43 -7.68
C PHE A 636 -15.74 28.98 -8.70
N ARG A 637 -15.62 28.53 -9.97
CA ARG A 637 -16.55 28.90 -11.05
C ARG A 637 -17.89 28.21 -10.88
N MET A 638 -18.97 28.98 -10.92
CA MET A 638 -20.33 28.51 -10.63
C MET A 638 -21.27 28.68 -11.85
N GLN A 639 -20.99 27.92 -12.92
CA GLN A 639 -21.89 27.88 -14.09
C GLN A 639 -23.01 26.88 -13.89
N LYS A 640 -24.24 27.25 -14.25
CA LYS A 640 -25.39 26.35 -14.24
C LYS A 640 -25.33 25.34 -15.40
N GLY A 641 -25.63 24.10 -15.13
CA GLY A 641 -25.72 23.03 -16.12
C GLY A 641 -25.99 21.69 -15.46
N SER A 642 -26.47 20.72 -16.20
CA SER A 642 -26.63 19.33 -15.73
C SER A 642 -25.65 18.41 -16.42
N ALA A 643 -25.07 17.46 -15.66
CA ALA A 643 -24.27 16.40 -16.24
C ALA A 643 -25.14 15.48 -17.12
N SER A 644 -24.74 15.29 -18.37
CA SER A 644 -25.41 14.35 -19.28
C SER A 644 -25.10 12.92 -18.81
N ARG A 645 -26.13 12.08 -18.71
CA ARG A 645 -26.00 10.64 -18.46
C ARG A 645 -26.54 9.88 -19.66
N LYS A 646 -25.74 9.02 -20.27
CA LYS A 646 -26.25 8.03 -21.22
C LYS A 646 -26.67 6.79 -20.46
N THR A 647 -27.90 6.34 -20.65
CA THR A 647 -28.33 5.04 -20.14
C THR A 647 -27.92 3.98 -21.14
N LEU A 648 -26.98 3.12 -20.76
CA LEU A 648 -26.56 1.98 -21.56
C LEU A 648 -27.07 0.69 -20.90
N ARG A 649 -27.52 -0.24 -21.70
CA ARG A 649 -27.76 -1.62 -21.27
C ARG A 649 -26.68 -2.50 -21.86
N TYR A 650 -26.07 -3.31 -21.05
CA TYR A 650 -25.00 -4.21 -21.45
C TYR A 650 -25.23 -5.59 -20.83
N GLN A 651 -25.06 -6.63 -21.64
CA GLN A 651 -25.19 -8.03 -21.21
C GLN A 651 -23.77 -8.60 -21.04
N PRO A 652 -23.34 -8.94 -19.80
CA PRO A 652 -22.04 -9.57 -19.59
C PRO A 652 -22.01 -10.98 -20.19
N ARG A 653 -20.82 -11.40 -20.66
CA ARG A 653 -20.58 -12.69 -21.30
C ARG A 653 -19.59 -13.53 -20.51
N SER A 654 -19.88 -14.82 -20.33
CA SER A 654 -18.91 -15.73 -19.72
C SER A 654 -17.79 -16.10 -20.68
N GLY A 655 -16.59 -16.34 -20.14
CA GLY A 655 -15.43 -16.78 -20.91
C GLY A 655 -14.33 -17.36 -20.04
N SER A 656 -13.49 -18.23 -20.60
CA SER A 656 -12.32 -18.79 -19.93
C SER A 656 -11.15 -18.80 -20.91
N VAL A 657 -9.94 -18.47 -20.44
CA VAL A 657 -8.72 -18.48 -21.22
C VAL A 657 -7.55 -18.99 -20.40
N THR A 658 -6.67 -19.77 -21.02
CA THR A 658 -5.41 -20.21 -20.43
C THR A 658 -4.28 -19.44 -21.11
N VAL A 659 -3.37 -18.88 -20.33
CA VAL A 659 -2.25 -18.08 -20.80
C VAL A 659 -0.95 -18.51 -20.13
N LYS A 660 0.17 -18.32 -20.85
CA LYS A 660 1.53 -18.37 -20.28
C LYS A 660 2.06 -16.96 -20.30
N GLU A 661 2.23 -16.38 -19.14
CA GLU A 661 2.56 -14.96 -19.03
C GLU A 661 3.62 -14.75 -17.96
N ALA A 662 4.74 -14.16 -18.34
CA ALA A 662 5.80 -13.78 -17.42
C ALA A 662 5.35 -12.56 -16.59
N GLY A 663 5.61 -12.60 -15.29
CA GLY A 663 5.29 -11.48 -14.37
C GLY A 663 3.90 -11.53 -13.75
N VAL A 664 3.09 -12.55 -14.07
CA VAL A 664 1.86 -12.87 -13.36
C VAL A 664 2.04 -14.19 -12.64
N ASP A 665 1.61 -14.23 -11.37
CA ASP A 665 1.72 -15.46 -10.58
C ASP A 665 0.90 -16.58 -11.21
N LYS A 666 1.49 -17.78 -11.29
CA LYS A 666 0.79 -19.01 -11.68
C LYS A 666 -0.46 -19.16 -10.82
N GLY A 667 -1.63 -19.31 -11.47
CA GLY A 667 -2.88 -19.36 -10.71
C GLY A 667 -4.14 -19.46 -11.55
N VAL A 668 -5.27 -19.53 -10.83
CA VAL A 668 -6.62 -19.46 -11.37
C VAL A 668 -7.28 -18.18 -10.85
N TYR A 669 -7.64 -17.30 -11.75
CA TYR A 669 -8.27 -16.04 -11.45
C TYR A 669 -9.70 -16.04 -11.99
N VAL A 670 -10.67 -15.79 -11.13
CA VAL A 670 -12.09 -15.89 -11.45
C VAL A 670 -12.82 -14.61 -11.07
N ARG A 671 -13.62 -14.09 -11.99
CA ARG A 671 -14.58 -13.02 -11.69
C ARG A 671 -16.00 -13.52 -11.91
N LEU A 672 -16.79 -13.51 -10.85
CA LEU A 672 -18.22 -13.77 -10.85
C LEU A 672 -18.97 -12.46 -10.92
N ASP A 673 -20.11 -12.45 -11.61
CA ASP A 673 -20.96 -11.27 -11.77
C ASP A 673 -22.44 -11.66 -11.65
N ALA A 674 -23.24 -10.89 -10.89
CA ALA A 674 -24.65 -11.19 -10.65
C ALA A 674 -25.53 -9.92 -10.62
N GLU A 675 -26.81 -10.06 -10.94
CA GLU A 675 -27.80 -8.99 -10.90
C GLU A 675 -28.31 -8.68 -9.47
N ASN A 676 -27.37 -8.64 -8.53
CA ASN A 676 -27.66 -8.23 -7.16
C ASN A 676 -27.56 -6.69 -7.05
N PRO A 677 -28.66 -5.98 -6.78
CA PRO A 677 -28.63 -4.52 -6.72
C PRO A 677 -27.87 -4.01 -5.49
N LEU A 678 -27.32 -2.81 -5.58
CA LEU A 678 -26.71 -2.14 -4.46
C LEU A 678 -27.76 -1.61 -3.49
N SER A 679 -28.05 -2.40 -2.46
CA SER A 679 -28.90 -2.05 -1.33
C SER A 679 -28.11 -2.15 -0.01
N GLY A 680 -28.62 -1.53 1.07
CA GLY A 680 -27.96 -1.61 2.38
C GLY A 680 -27.74 -3.06 2.84
N VAL A 681 -28.75 -3.93 2.66
CA VAL A 681 -28.65 -5.36 3.05
C VAL A 681 -27.66 -6.11 2.17
N ASN A 682 -27.71 -5.94 0.84
CA ASN A 682 -26.77 -6.60 -0.06
C ASN A 682 -25.33 -6.12 0.17
N TYR A 683 -25.15 -4.82 0.45
CA TYR A 683 -23.86 -4.27 0.81
C TYR A 683 -23.31 -4.88 2.10
N ALA A 684 -24.12 -4.97 3.15
CA ALA A 684 -23.73 -5.58 4.41
C ALA A 684 -23.48 -7.10 4.29
N MET A 685 -24.13 -7.76 3.33
CA MET A 685 -24.01 -9.18 3.08
C MET A 685 -22.80 -9.56 2.21
N ALA A 686 -22.27 -8.61 1.43
CA ALA A 686 -21.23 -8.88 0.43
C ALA A 686 -19.95 -9.47 1.06
N ASP A 687 -19.43 -8.88 2.12
CA ASP A 687 -18.23 -9.38 2.80
C ASP A 687 -18.47 -10.74 3.47
N ILE A 688 -19.67 -10.97 3.99
CA ILE A 688 -20.07 -12.28 4.54
C ILE A 688 -20.10 -13.34 3.42
N ALA A 689 -20.61 -12.98 2.24
CA ALA A 689 -20.64 -13.85 1.06
C ALA A 689 -19.21 -14.17 0.59
N ALA A 690 -18.31 -13.19 0.53
CA ALA A 690 -16.91 -13.39 0.16
C ALA A 690 -16.21 -14.36 1.12
N GLU A 691 -16.42 -14.21 2.43
CA GLU A 691 -15.85 -15.11 3.43
C GLU A 691 -16.42 -16.53 3.33
N ALA A 692 -17.71 -16.67 3.02
CA ALA A 692 -18.34 -17.98 2.78
C ALA A 692 -17.70 -18.67 1.57
N VAL A 693 -17.52 -17.97 0.45
CA VAL A 693 -16.85 -18.52 -0.75
C VAL A 693 -15.41 -18.87 -0.44
N ARG A 694 -14.67 -18.00 0.22
CA ARG A 694 -13.28 -18.23 0.61
C ARG A 694 -13.12 -19.54 1.38
N ARG A 695 -13.92 -19.76 2.41
CA ARG A 695 -13.88 -20.99 3.23
C ARG A 695 -14.11 -22.25 2.42
N HIS A 696 -15.11 -22.25 1.55
CA HIS A 696 -15.43 -23.41 0.72
C HIS A 696 -14.38 -23.67 -0.37
N VAL A 697 -13.76 -22.61 -0.90
CA VAL A 697 -12.67 -22.73 -1.89
C VAL A 697 -11.41 -23.22 -1.19
N VAL A 698 -11.02 -22.66 -0.03
CA VAL A 698 -9.90 -23.17 0.77
C VAL A 698 -10.05 -24.68 1.04
N ALA A 699 -11.23 -25.11 1.49
CA ALA A 699 -11.49 -26.54 1.73
C ALA A 699 -11.45 -27.40 0.46
N ALA A 700 -11.76 -26.85 -0.71
CA ALA A 700 -11.68 -27.55 -1.98
C ALA A 700 -10.24 -27.62 -2.55
N LEU A 701 -9.37 -26.69 -2.15
CA LEU A 701 -7.97 -26.63 -2.55
C LEU A 701 -7.04 -27.49 -1.67
N GLU A 702 -7.61 -28.28 -0.75
CA GLU A 702 -6.83 -29.19 0.10
C GLU A 702 -5.89 -30.08 -0.72
N GLY A 703 -4.61 -30.11 -0.40
CA GLY A 703 -3.59 -30.91 -1.09
C GLY A 703 -3.06 -30.32 -2.40
N THR A 704 -3.55 -29.17 -2.85
CA THR A 704 -3.09 -28.52 -4.11
C THR A 704 -1.93 -27.54 -3.92
N GLY A 705 -1.65 -27.11 -2.68
CA GLY A 705 -0.69 -26.04 -2.40
C GLY A 705 -1.15 -24.63 -2.81
N MET A 706 -2.37 -24.51 -3.35
CA MET A 706 -2.90 -23.21 -3.79
C MET A 706 -3.41 -22.37 -2.62
N SER A 707 -3.26 -21.06 -2.74
CA SER A 707 -3.86 -20.06 -1.85
C SER A 707 -5.05 -19.36 -2.53
N VAL A 708 -5.98 -18.78 -1.76
CA VAL A 708 -7.11 -18.03 -2.30
C VAL A 708 -7.34 -16.74 -1.54
N GLU A 709 -7.52 -15.65 -2.28
CA GLU A 709 -8.05 -14.39 -1.81
C GLU A 709 -9.36 -14.09 -2.51
N VAL A 710 -10.33 -13.56 -1.78
CA VAL A 710 -11.65 -13.22 -2.32
C VAL A 710 -11.97 -11.79 -1.99
N THR A 711 -12.28 -11.00 -3.01
CA THR A 711 -12.78 -9.63 -2.88
C THR A 711 -14.13 -9.50 -3.56
N THR A 712 -14.95 -8.55 -3.14
CA THR A 712 -16.28 -8.33 -3.69
C THR A 712 -16.63 -6.86 -3.70
N GLY A 713 -17.58 -6.47 -4.54
CA GLY A 713 -18.07 -5.11 -4.61
C GLY A 713 -19.27 -4.98 -5.53
N PHE A 714 -19.67 -3.73 -5.72
CA PHE A 714 -20.79 -3.39 -6.58
C PHE A 714 -20.37 -2.40 -7.66
N GLN A 715 -20.94 -2.55 -8.82
CA GLN A 715 -20.95 -1.52 -9.85
C GLN A 715 -22.36 -0.95 -9.96
N SER A 716 -22.49 0.34 -10.21
CA SER A 716 -23.78 1.02 -10.39
C SER A 716 -24.08 1.35 -11.86
N TYR A 717 -23.10 1.13 -12.74
CA TYR A 717 -23.20 1.43 -14.15
C TYR A 717 -22.41 0.42 -14.99
N PRO A 718 -22.86 -0.02 -16.17
CA PRO A 718 -24.10 0.40 -16.86
C PRO A 718 -25.38 -0.04 -16.16
N GLN A 719 -25.30 -1.05 -15.31
CA GLN A 719 -26.38 -1.61 -14.49
C GLN A 719 -25.88 -1.85 -13.07
N GLU A 720 -26.79 -1.82 -12.10
CA GLU A 720 -26.45 -2.26 -10.74
C GLU A 720 -26.19 -3.76 -10.72
N ARG A 721 -24.95 -4.16 -10.41
CA ARG A 721 -24.52 -5.55 -10.32
C ARG A 721 -23.54 -5.74 -9.18
N GLN A 722 -23.52 -6.92 -8.61
CA GLN A 722 -22.47 -7.37 -7.69
C GLN A 722 -21.42 -8.16 -8.46
N TRP A 723 -20.17 -7.97 -8.11
CA TRP A 723 -19.07 -8.79 -8.58
C TRP A 723 -18.31 -9.42 -7.42
N MET A 724 -17.67 -10.56 -7.67
CA MET A 724 -16.76 -11.22 -6.75
C MET A 724 -15.54 -11.67 -7.53
N PHE A 725 -14.35 -11.35 -7.04
CA PHE A 725 -13.07 -11.72 -7.64
C PHE A 725 -12.34 -12.69 -6.72
N LEU A 726 -11.90 -13.82 -7.28
CA LEU A 726 -11.10 -14.83 -6.63
C LEU A 726 -9.70 -14.85 -7.28
N SER A 727 -8.66 -14.74 -6.48
CA SER A 727 -7.26 -14.94 -6.88
C SER A 727 -6.73 -16.19 -6.21
N CYS A 728 -6.65 -17.29 -6.97
CA CYS A 728 -6.17 -18.59 -6.48
C CYS A 728 -4.75 -18.82 -7.04
N ARG A 729 -3.72 -18.67 -6.21
CA ARG A 729 -2.30 -18.69 -6.64
C ARG A 729 -1.61 -19.99 -6.24
N GLY A 730 -0.53 -20.35 -6.95
CA GLY A 730 0.35 -21.49 -6.65
C GLY A 730 -0.01 -22.75 -7.39
N GLY A 731 -1.01 -22.74 -8.27
CA GLY A 731 -1.41 -23.89 -9.07
C GLY A 731 -2.54 -23.59 -10.05
N THR A 732 -2.94 -24.54 -10.87
CA THR A 732 -3.90 -24.36 -11.96
C THR A 732 -5.12 -25.29 -11.85
N ASP A 733 -5.45 -25.78 -10.64
CA ASP A 733 -6.62 -26.65 -10.44
C ASP A 733 -7.94 -25.86 -10.45
N VAL A 734 -8.39 -25.54 -11.66
CA VAL A 734 -9.62 -24.77 -11.90
C VAL A 734 -10.87 -25.55 -11.41
N GLU A 735 -10.86 -26.89 -11.47
CA GLU A 735 -12.01 -27.68 -11.03
C GLU A 735 -12.18 -27.68 -9.52
N ALA A 736 -11.09 -27.67 -8.75
CA ALA A 736 -11.17 -27.48 -7.31
C ALA A 736 -11.74 -26.09 -6.95
N VAL A 737 -11.31 -25.03 -7.65
CA VAL A 737 -11.86 -23.66 -7.45
C VAL A 737 -13.37 -23.64 -7.78
N ARG A 738 -13.78 -24.12 -8.93
CA ARG A 738 -15.20 -24.21 -9.34
C ARG A 738 -16.04 -25.05 -8.35
N LYS A 739 -15.48 -26.16 -7.86
CA LYS A 739 -16.12 -27.00 -6.84
C LYS A 739 -16.35 -26.23 -5.54
N GLY A 740 -15.37 -25.44 -5.09
CA GLY A 740 -15.50 -24.60 -3.91
C GLY A 740 -16.60 -23.54 -4.06
N ILE A 741 -16.65 -22.85 -5.20
CA ILE A 741 -17.71 -21.86 -5.52
C ILE A 741 -19.10 -22.53 -5.52
N ARG A 742 -19.26 -23.67 -6.21
CA ARG A 742 -20.53 -24.43 -6.23
C ARG A 742 -20.96 -24.89 -4.84
N ARG A 743 -20.01 -25.32 -3.99
CA ARG A 743 -20.30 -25.73 -2.60
C ARG A 743 -20.76 -24.53 -1.75
N ALA A 744 -20.14 -23.39 -1.89
CA ALA A 744 -20.56 -22.17 -1.20
C ALA A 744 -22.02 -21.80 -1.56
N ALA A 745 -22.39 -21.96 -2.84
CA ALA A 745 -23.76 -21.74 -3.32
C ALA A 745 -24.76 -22.82 -2.87
N ALA A 746 -24.33 -24.04 -2.58
CA ALA A 746 -25.21 -25.15 -2.21
C ALA A 746 -25.34 -25.39 -0.70
N SER A 747 -24.39 -24.86 0.11
CA SER A 747 -24.31 -25.19 1.53
C SER A 747 -24.47 -23.92 2.38
N PRO A 748 -25.55 -23.79 3.16
CA PRO A 748 -25.75 -22.64 4.01
C PRO A 748 -24.68 -22.59 5.12
N LEU A 749 -24.25 -21.40 5.48
CA LEU A 749 -23.36 -21.20 6.63
C LEU A 749 -24.05 -21.65 7.93
N PRO A 750 -23.32 -22.36 8.83
CA PRO A 750 -23.81 -22.66 10.17
C PRO A 750 -24.24 -21.37 10.88
N ALA A 751 -25.30 -21.46 11.68
CA ALA A 751 -25.87 -20.30 12.38
C ALA A 751 -24.83 -19.60 13.28
N LYS A 752 -23.93 -20.36 13.91
CA LYS A 752 -22.83 -19.83 14.73
C LYS A 752 -21.87 -18.99 13.90
N ASP A 753 -21.48 -19.45 12.73
CA ASP A 753 -20.56 -18.74 11.83
C ASP A 753 -21.20 -17.49 11.26
N LEU A 754 -22.46 -17.56 10.85
CA LEU A 754 -23.20 -16.39 10.38
C LEU A 754 -23.33 -15.32 11.47
N ALA A 755 -23.59 -15.73 12.71
CA ALA A 755 -23.66 -14.81 13.85
C ALA A 755 -22.30 -14.13 14.11
N ALA A 756 -21.19 -14.89 14.07
CA ALA A 756 -19.84 -14.36 14.23
C ALA A 756 -19.44 -13.38 13.09
N LEU A 757 -19.78 -13.69 11.84
CA LEU A 757 -19.52 -12.80 10.71
C LEU A 757 -20.35 -11.51 10.77
N LYS A 758 -21.60 -11.59 11.24
CA LYS A 758 -22.42 -10.39 11.49
C LYS A 758 -21.81 -9.52 12.60
N ALA A 759 -21.37 -10.13 13.70
CA ALA A 759 -20.70 -9.41 14.79
C ALA A 759 -19.40 -8.73 14.30
N LYS A 760 -18.61 -9.46 13.49
CA LYS A 760 -17.42 -8.91 12.84
C LYS A 760 -17.76 -7.71 11.95
N ALA A 761 -18.74 -7.84 11.06
CA ALA A 761 -19.15 -6.77 10.15
C ALA A 761 -19.56 -5.48 10.91
N LEU A 762 -20.29 -5.62 12.03
CA LEU A 762 -20.66 -4.48 12.88
C LEU A 762 -19.44 -3.84 13.54
N ALA A 763 -18.54 -4.64 14.11
CA ALA A 763 -17.34 -4.14 14.76
C ALA A 763 -16.39 -3.45 13.76
N ASP A 764 -16.21 -4.04 12.58
CA ASP A 764 -15.40 -3.46 11.50
C ASP A 764 -15.96 -2.12 11.04
N ARG A 765 -17.28 -2.03 10.89
CA ARG A 765 -17.93 -0.77 10.51
C ARG A 765 -17.78 0.31 11.58
N GLU A 766 -17.97 -0.03 12.84
CA GLU A 766 -17.77 0.91 13.96
C GLU A 766 -16.33 1.44 14.00
N ARG A 767 -15.35 0.57 13.77
CA ARG A 767 -13.94 0.96 13.69
C ARG A 767 -13.68 1.86 12.47
N GLN A 768 -14.12 1.47 11.30
CA GLN A 768 -13.94 2.20 10.05
C GLN A 768 -14.54 3.62 10.11
N LEU A 769 -15.68 3.79 10.76
CA LEU A 769 -16.31 5.11 10.92
C LEU A 769 -15.59 6.02 11.93
N ARG A 770 -14.53 5.56 12.60
CA ARG A 770 -13.61 6.42 13.36
C ARG A 770 -12.52 7.03 12.47
N GLU A 771 -12.34 6.49 11.27
CA GLU A 771 -11.32 6.95 10.31
C GLU A 771 -11.90 8.02 9.38
N PRO A 772 -11.34 9.24 9.36
CA PRO A 772 -11.85 10.33 8.53
C PRO A 772 -11.97 9.99 7.05
N ALA A 773 -10.98 9.27 6.48
CA ALA A 773 -10.98 8.86 5.07
C ALA A 773 -12.18 7.95 4.73
N THR A 774 -12.54 7.03 5.63
CA THR A 774 -13.70 6.15 5.46
C THR A 774 -15.01 6.92 5.47
N ILE A 775 -15.12 7.93 6.34
CA ILE A 775 -16.33 8.80 6.35
C ILE A 775 -16.41 9.57 5.04
N VAL A 776 -15.29 10.11 4.52
CA VAL A 776 -15.27 10.78 3.21
C VAL A 776 -15.69 9.82 2.09
N ALA A 777 -15.20 8.59 2.09
CA ALA A 777 -15.60 7.57 1.10
C ALA A 777 -17.10 7.26 1.17
N ALA A 778 -17.68 7.17 2.37
CA ALA A 778 -19.11 6.98 2.58
C ALA A 778 -19.95 8.18 2.06
N LEU A 779 -19.46 9.40 2.26
CA LEU A 779 -20.10 10.62 1.71
C LEU A 779 -20.01 10.63 0.19
N VAL A 780 -18.88 10.25 -0.41
CA VAL A 780 -18.76 10.10 -1.88
C VAL A 780 -19.76 9.08 -2.41
N ALA A 781 -19.91 7.94 -1.75
CA ALA A 781 -20.92 6.95 -2.12
C ALA A 781 -22.35 7.51 -2.00
N ARG A 782 -22.67 8.18 -0.89
CA ARG A 782 -23.99 8.78 -0.67
C ARG A 782 -24.38 9.80 -1.73
N TYR A 783 -23.48 10.73 -2.04
CA TYR A 783 -23.79 11.85 -2.92
C TYR A 783 -23.41 11.61 -4.39
N GLY A 784 -22.44 10.72 -4.67
CA GLY A 784 -22.02 10.36 -6.02
C GLY A 784 -22.82 9.24 -6.65
N VAL A 785 -23.15 8.20 -5.88
CA VAL A 785 -23.95 7.05 -6.33
C VAL A 785 -25.43 7.22 -5.97
N GLY A 786 -25.74 7.98 -4.95
CA GLY A 786 -27.11 8.19 -4.44
C GLY A 786 -27.59 7.10 -3.48
N LYS A 787 -26.68 6.33 -2.88
CA LYS A 787 -26.97 5.22 -1.97
C LYS A 787 -26.45 5.50 -0.57
N ASP A 788 -27.32 5.49 0.43
CA ASP A 788 -26.90 5.53 1.82
C ASP A 788 -26.63 4.11 2.31
N LEU A 789 -25.36 3.81 2.52
CA LEU A 789 -24.87 2.49 2.95
C LEU A 789 -24.42 2.48 4.42
N VAL A 790 -24.61 3.58 5.13
CA VAL A 790 -24.04 3.81 6.47
C VAL A 790 -25.11 4.02 7.53
N SER A 791 -26.05 4.96 7.32
CA SER A 791 -26.99 5.42 8.36
C SER A 791 -27.83 4.29 8.98
N HIS A 792 -28.13 3.22 8.21
CA HIS A 792 -28.90 2.05 8.65
C HIS A 792 -28.11 0.75 8.52
N TYR A 793 -26.77 0.81 8.71
CA TYR A 793 -25.92 -0.37 8.51
C TYR A 793 -26.23 -1.49 9.52
N LYS A 794 -26.50 -1.15 10.78
CA LYS A 794 -26.86 -2.14 11.81
C LYS A 794 -28.12 -2.89 11.49
N GLU A 795 -29.15 -2.19 11.04
CA GLU A 795 -30.42 -2.78 10.56
C GLU A 795 -30.18 -3.65 9.33
N SER A 796 -29.32 -3.21 8.42
CA SER A 796 -28.93 -3.96 7.22
C SER A 796 -28.25 -5.28 7.59
N VAL A 797 -27.27 -5.28 8.51
CA VAL A 797 -26.61 -6.49 9.00
C VAL A 797 -27.60 -7.41 9.73
N ASN A 798 -28.51 -6.86 10.54
CA ASN A 798 -29.55 -7.64 11.22
C ASN A 798 -30.47 -8.33 10.21
N GLY A 799 -30.76 -7.68 9.08
CA GLY A 799 -31.55 -8.23 7.98
C GLY A 799 -30.89 -9.33 7.16
N VAL A 800 -29.59 -9.61 7.36
CA VAL A 800 -28.88 -10.73 6.72
C VAL A 800 -29.36 -12.05 7.33
N THR A 801 -29.91 -12.93 6.50
CA THR A 801 -30.33 -14.29 6.88
C THR A 801 -29.59 -15.32 6.06
N ALA A 802 -29.51 -16.57 6.54
CA ALA A 802 -28.88 -17.66 5.80
C ALA A 802 -29.54 -17.86 4.41
N ALA A 803 -30.85 -17.73 4.32
CA ALA A 803 -31.58 -17.85 3.05
C ALA A 803 -31.20 -16.76 2.05
N ARG A 804 -31.17 -15.48 2.46
CA ARG A 804 -30.75 -14.37 1.59
C ARG A 804 -29.30 -14.48 1.15
N LEU A 805 -28.42 -14.91 2.06
CA LEU A 805 -27.02 -15.16 1.74
C LEU A 805 -26.91 -16.26 0.69
N GLN A 806 -27.70 -17.34 0.83
CA GLN A 806 -27.72 -18.45 -0.12
C GLN A 806 -28.24 -18.00 -1.50
N GLU A 807 -29.28 -17.16 -1.55
CA GLU A 807 -29.78 -16.57 -2.79
C GLU A 807 -28.71 -15.72 -3.48
N MET A 808 -27.98 -14.87 -2.74
CA MET A 808 -26.90 -14.06 -3.27
C MET A 808 -25.76 -14.92 -3.83
N LEU A 809 -25.32 -15.95 -3.08
CA LEU A 809 -24.28 -16.88 -3.51
C LEU A 809 -24.69 -17.71 -4.73
N SER A 810 -25.94 -18.14 -4.80
CA SER A 810 -26.49 -18.85 -5.96
C SER A 810 -26.52 -17.98 -7.20
N ALA A 811 -26.92 -16.70 -7.06
CA ALA A 811 -26.89 -15.75 -8.16
C ALA A 811 -25.47 -15.50 -8.69
N LEU A 812 -24.47 -15.40 -7.80
CA LEU A 812 -23.07 -15.26 -8.19
C LEU A 812 -22.53 -16.53 -8.88
N ALA A 813 -22.83 -17.72 -8.36
CA ALA A 813 -22.32 -18.98 -8.90
C ALA A 813 -22.95 -19.37 -10.23
N THR A 814 -24.17 -18.90 -10.53
CA THR A 814 -24.90 -19.18 -11.79
C THR A 814 -24.82 -18.02 -12.78
N GLY A 815 -24.32 -16.87 -12.35
CA GLY A 815 -24.17 -15.68 -13.17
C GLY A 815 -23.00 -15.75 -14.17
N PRO A 816 -22.85 -14.69 -14.97
CA PRO A 816 -21.73 -14.59 -15.89
C PRO A 816 -20.39 -14.68 -15.16
N THR A 817 -19.48 -15.48 -15.74
CA THR A 817 -18.17 -15.77 -15.12
C THR A 817 -17.06 -15.59 -16.15
N ALA A 818 -15.99 -14.88 -15.76
CA ALA A 818 -14.74 -14.85 -16.51
C ALA A 818 -13.64 -15.55 -15.71
N GLU A 819 -12.81 -16.31 -16.43
CA GLU A 819 -11.70 -17.05 -15.84
C GLU A 819 -10.41 -16.86 -16.64
N ILE A 820 -9.30 -16.60 -15.95
CA ILE A 820 -7.94 -16.61 -16.52
C ILE A 820 -7.13 -17.64 -15.75
N ILE A 821 -6.56 -18.59 -16.48
CA ILE A 821 -5.67 -19.62 -15.93
C ILE A 821 -4.26 -19.27 -16.39
N VAL A 822 -3.35 -18.99 -15.45
CA VAL A 822 -1.94 -18.65 -15.72
C VAL A 822 -1.10 -19.88 -15.39
N GLU A 823 -0.41 -20.46 -16.41
CA GLU A 823 0.42 -21.66 -16.30
C GLU A 823 1.90 -21.36 -15.99
#